data_71ee6573fe3edaf053ea79b42421e81b
#
_entry.id   71ee6573fe3edaf053ea79b42421e81b
#
_cell.length_a   1.000
_cell.length_b   1.000
_cell.length_c   1.000
_cell.angle_alpha   90.00
_cell.angle_beta   90.00
_cell.angle_gamma   90.00
#
_symmetry.space_group_name_H-M   'P 1'
#
loop_
_entity.id
_entity.type
_entity.pdbx_description
1 polymer ?
#
loop_
_entity_poly.entity_id
_entity_poly.type
_entity_poly.pdbx_seq_one_letter_code
_entity_poly.pdbx_strand_id
1 'polypeptide(L)'
;MKNVEHFGDLTPRMNAFRDKIVNKQPYICAERALLATQAYKEHRNQPVVMKRALMLKNILDHMSIYVEDETRIVGNQASSNKDAPIFPEYTMEFVINELDTFAKRDGDVFFITEETKEALRSIAPFWENNNLRAKGGALLPDEVKVYMDTGFFGMEGKLNSGDAHLAVDFPTLLKTGLKGYEERVLKLKSELDLCERDSIDKYQFYKAVLIVIEAVRNFAGRFSKLAAEKSKEASGKRKEELLEISRICSKVPYEPAETFHEAIQSVWFIQLILQIESNGHSVSFGRFDQYMYPYYKHDLDTGIRSEEDVLELLTNLWIKTLTINKVRSQSHTFSSAGSPMYQNVTIGGQTTDKKDATNALSYLILKSVAQTRLPQPNLTVRYHKGMPKAFLDEAIEVMKLGTGMPAFNSDEVIIPSFIEKGVKEEDAYNYSAIGCVETAVPGKWGYRCTGMSYMNFPRILLIAMNDGIDVTSGKRFTKGYGHFTKMSSYEELKKAVDNTIRELTRMSVIVENAIDLALERDVPDILCSTLVQDCIGRGKTIKEGGAIYDFISGLQVGIANMADSLCAIKKLVFEEKKITTTELYEALLDDFNSPENMKIQQILIQDAPKYGNDNDEADYLVVDVYNTYIDEMKKYPNTRYGRGPIGGIRYAGTSSISANVGQGFQTMATPDGRKAHTPLAEGCSPAHAMDKHGPTAVFKSVSKLPTHEITGGVLLNQKVTPQMLANDENKEKLEMMIKTFFNRLDGYHVQYNVVSKDTLIDAQKHPENYQDLIVRVAGYSAFFNVLSKATQDDIIERTEQTL
;
A
#
# COMPACT_ATOMS: atom_id res chain seq x y z
N MET A 1 -15.61 -20.75 -15.83
CA MET A 1 -16.26 -19.96 -16.87
C MET A 1 -17.74 -19.62 -16.59
N LYS A 2 -18.52 -20.44 -15.86
CA LYS A 2 -19.95 -20.13 -15.60
C LYS A 2 -20.23 -18.91 -14.70
N ASN A 3 -19.27 -18.44 -13.90
CA ASN A 3 -19.49 -17.31 -12.95
C ASN A 3 -19.42 -15.92 -13.60
N VAL A 4 -18.95 -15.81 -14.83
CA VAL A 4 -18.87 -14.51 -15.55
C VAL A 4 -20.26 -14.06 -15.99
N GLU A 5 -21.12 -15.00 -16.35
CA GLU A 5 -22.51 -14.73 -16.79
C GLU A 5 -23.33 -14.01 -15.72
N HIS A 6 -23.00 -14.21 -14.43
CA HIS A 6 -23.71 -13.56 -13.30
C HIS A 6 -23.57 -12.02 -13.30
N PHE A 7 -22.35 -11.51 -13.57
CA PHE A 7 -22.07 -10.07 -13.54
C PHE A 7 -22.26 -9.38 -14.89
N GLY A 8 -22.41 -10.15 -15.98
CA GLY A 8 -22.46 -9.64 -17.35
C GLY A 8 -21.12 -9.12 -17.85
N ASP A 9 -21.08 -8.68 -19.11
CA ASP A 9 -19.88 -8.19 -19.77
C ASP A 9 -19.74 -6.66 -19.69
N LEU A 10 -18.53 -6.18 -19.92
CA LEU A 10 -18.27 -4.76 -20.19
C LEU A 10 -19.01 -4.33 -21.47
N THR A 11 -19.40 -3.05 -21.53
CA THR A 11 -19.84 -2.48 -22.82
C THR A 11 -18.71 -2.61 -23.85
N PRO A 12 -19.01 -2.72 -25.16
CA PRO A 12 -17.99 -2.80 -26.19
C PRO A 12 -16.95 -1.70 -26.11
N ARG A 13 -17.37 -0.48 -25.75
CA ARG A 13 -16.49 0.68 -25.58
C ARG A 13 -15.53 0.48 -24.39
N MET A 14 -16.04 0.05 -23.25
CA MET A 14 -15.21 -0.18 -22.05
C MET A 14 -14.28 -1.36 -22.22
N ASN A 15 -14.71 -2.40 -22.95
CA ASN A 15 -13.82 -3.51 -23.30
C ASN A 15 -12.66 -3.04 -24.19
N ALA A 16 -12.95 -2.25 -25.23
CA ALA A 16 -11.92 -1.69 -26.11
C ALA A 16 -10.92 -0.81 -25.32
N PHE A 17 -11.42 0.01 -24.38
CA PHE A 17 -10.57 0.84 -23.53
C PHE A 17 -9.71 -0.01 -22.56
N ARG A 18 -10.31 -1.02 -21.93
CA ARG A 18 -9.59 -1.97 -21.07
C ARG A 18 -8.45 -2.65 -21.82
N ASP A 19 -8.73 -3.21 -22.99
CA ASP A 19 -7.73 -3.93 -23.79
C ASP A 19 -6.62 -2.99 -24.26
N LYS A 20 -6.96 -1.76 -24.64
CA LYS A 20 -5.98 -0.71 -24.99
C LYS A 20 -5.02 -0.44 -23.82
N ILE A 21 -5.54 -0.31 -22.59
CA ILE A 21 -4.71 0.00 -21.43
C ILE A 21 -3.93 -1.23 -20.95
N VAL A 22 -4.55 -2.40 -20.89
CA VAL A 22 -3.88 -3.64 -20.46
C VAL A 22 -2.67 -3.95 -21.36
N ASN A 23 -2.85 -3.86 -22.68
CA ASN A 23 -1.82 -4.19 -23.66
C ASN A 23 -0.78 -3.06 -23.89
N LYS A 24 -1.02 -1.87 -23.34
CA LYS A 24 -0.08 -0.74 -23.48
C LYS A 24 1.21 -1.04 -22.71
N GLN A 25 2.33 -0.94 -23.39
CA GLN A 25 3.66 -0.99 -22.78
C GLN A 25 3.95 0.32 -22.02
N PRO A 26 4.46 0.27 -20.78
CA PRO A 26 4.77 1.46 -19.99
C PRO A 26 6.12 2.07 -20.45
N TYR A 27 6.12 3.38 -20.70
CA TYR A 27 7.33 4.14 -20.99
C TYR A 27 7.65 5.10 -19.83
N ILE A 28 8.92 5.44 -19.68
CA ILE A 28 9.35 6.52 -18.78
C ILE A 28 9.08 7.85 -19.48
N CYS A 29 8.43 8.78 -18.78
CA CYS A 29 8.10 10.12 -19.25
C CYS A 29 8.93 11.17 -18.49
N ALA A 30 9.75 11.96 -19.22
CA ALA A 30 10.56 13.02 -18.63
C ALA A 30 9.80 14.34 -18.40
N GLU A 31 8.61 14.52 -18.99
CA GLU A 31 7.90 15.80 -19.03
C GLU A 31 7.74 16.44 -17.64
N ARG A 32 7.20 15.66 -16.67
CA ARG A 32 7.05 16.14 -15.29
C ARG A 32 8.38 16.59 -14.68
N ALA A 33 9.44 15.81 -14.89
CA ALA A 33 10.77 16.09 -14.33
C ALA A 33 11.36 17.40 -14.90
N LEU A 34 11.17 17.64 -16.19
CA LEU A 34 11.63 18.88 -16.84
C LEU A 34 10.88 20.09 -16.30
N LEU A 35 9.54 20.02 -16.20
CA LEU A 35 8.70 21.08 -15.67
C LEU A 35 8.98 21.35 -14.18
N ALA A 36 9.19 20.30 -13.38
CA ALA A 36 9.59 20.43 -11.98
C ALA A 36 10.93 21.14 -11.84
N THR A 37 11.91 20.75 -12.67
CA THR A 37 13.26 21.35 -12.68
C THR A 37 13.22 22.81 -13.05
N GLN A 38 12.43 23.17 -14.07
CA GLN A 38 12.23 24.55 -14.47
C GLN A 38 11.70 25.39 -13.30
N ALA A 39 10.61 24.96 -12.67
CA ALA A 39 10.02 25.69 -11.55
C ALA A 39 10.98 25.86 -10.36
N TYR A 40 11.75 24.80 -10.02
CA TYR A 40 12.74 24.89 -8.94
C TYR A 40 13.89 25.87 -9.24
N LYS A 41 14.32 25.97 -10.50
CA LYS A 41 15.35 26.95 -10.93
C LYS A 41 14.80 28.37 -10.89
N GLU A 42 13.58 28.60 -11.38
CA GLU A 42 12.95 29.92 -11.42
C GLU A 42 12.63 30.46 -10.01
N HIS A 43 12.23 29.56 -9.11
CA HIS A 43 11.80 29.92 -7.75
C HIS A 43 12.79 29.52 -6.66
N ARG A 44 14.10 29.43 -6.98
CA ARG A 44 15.14 28.96 -6.06
C ARG A 44 15.17 29.64 -4.69
N ASN A 45 14.80 30.91 -4.63
CA ASN A 45 14.83 31.75 -3.42
C ASN A 45 13.54 31.72 -2.61
N GLN A 46 12.51 30.98 -3.05
CA GLN A 46 11.26 30.87 -2.31
C GLN A 46 11.37 29.81 -1.18
N PRO A 47 10.60 29.94 -0.09
CA PRO A 47 10.41 28.87 0.88
C PRO A 47 10.01 27.56 0.21
N VAL A 48 10.33 26.41 0.81
CA VAL A 48 10.07 25.09 0.20
C VAL A 48 8.57 24.89 -0.06
N VAL A 49 7.70 25.29 0.87
CA VAL A 49 6.24 25.20 0.72
C VAL A 49 5.75 25.96 -0.53
N MET A 50 6.32 27.13 -0.81
CA MET A 50 6.04 27.91 -2.01
C MET A 50 6.62 27.26 -3.27
N LYS A 51 7.87 26.75 -3.22
CA LYS A 51 8.46 26.01 -4.36
C LYS A 51 7.63 24.82 -4.77
N ARG A 52 7.13 24.05 -3.81
CA ARG A 52 6.26 22.88 -4.06
C ARG A 52 4.95 23.28 -4.75
N ALA A 53 4.30 24.34 -4.25
CA ALA A 53 3.07 24.85 -4.86
C ALA A 53 3.29 25.36 -6.29
N LEU A 54 4.34 26.15 -6.50
CA LEU A 54 4.70 26.69 -7.82
C LEU A 54 5.15 25.60 -8.80
N MET A 55 5.86 24.57 -8.31
CA MET A 55 6.19 23.40 -9.10
C MET A 55 4.94 22.66 -9.58
N LEU A 56 4.01 22.36 -8.67
CA LEU A 56 2.75 21.68 -9.05
C LEU A 56 1.96 22.54 -10.05
N LYS A 57 1.87 23.87 -9.83
CA LYS A 57 1.25 24.79 -10.78
C LYS A 57 1.91 24.71 -12.15
N ASN A 58 3.24 24.80 -12.23
CA ASN A 58 3.97 24.72 -13.50
C ASN A 58 3.70 23.40 -14.24
N ILE A 59 3.66 22.28 -13.51
CA ILE A 59 3.33 20.98 -14.09
C ILE A 59 1.92 20.96 -14.65
N LEU A 60 0.92 21.36 -13.85
CA LEU A 60 -0.49 21.28 -14.23
C LEU A 60 -0.86 22.28 -15.36
N ASP A 61 -0.19 23.43 -15.41
CA ASP A 61 -0.41 24.43 -16.47
C ASP A 61 0.21 24.02 -17.82
N HIS A 62 1.29 23.21 -17.84
CA HIS A 62 2.08 22.95 -19.06
C HIS A 62 2.16 21.52 -19.51
N MET A 63 1.92 20.52 -18.63
CA MET A 63 1.99 19.12 -19.03
C MET A 63 1.02 18.80 -20.17
N SER A 64 1.37 17.83 -21.00
CA SER A 64 0.53 17.33 -22.08
C SER A 64 -0.79 16.78 -21.53
N ILE A 65 -1.90 17.13 -22.18
CA ILE A 65 -3.23 16.60 -21.87
C ILE A 65 -3.87 15.99 -23.11
N TYR A 66 -4.71 14.97 -22.92
CA TYR A 66 -5.45 14.33 -24.00
C TYR A 66 -6.81 13.80 -23.52
N VAL A 67 -7.75 13.64 -24.45
CA VAL A 67 -9.05 13.02 -24.23
C VAL A 67 -9.14 11.80 -25.15
N GLU A 68 -9.26 10.63 -24.57
CA GLU A 68 -9.42 9.37 -25.27
C GLU A 68 -10.83 9.24 -25.83
N ASP A 69 -10.98 8.55 -26.97
CA ASP A 69 -12.29 8.42 -27.63
C ASP A 69 -13.24 7.52 -26.85
N GLU A 70 -12.71 6.56 -26.11
CA GLU A 70 -13.47 5.59 -25.34
C GLU A 70 -13.94 6.13 -23.98
N THR A 71 -13.38 7.27 -23.49
CA THR A 71 -13.59 7.68 -22.09
C THR A 71 -14.63 8.78 -21.93
N ARG A 72 -15.32 8.74 -20.78
CA ARG A 72 -16.19 9.82 -20.30
C ARG A 72 -15.54 10.57 -19.12
N ILE A 73 -14.51 9.98 -18.50
CA ILE A 73 -13.73 10.57 -17.41
C ILE A 73 -12.37 10.98 -17.98
N VAL A 74 -11.97 12.22 -17.79
CA VAL A 74 -10.73 12.78 -18.36
C VAL A 74 -9.70 13.14 -17.31
N GLY A 75 -8.44 13.19 -17.70
CA GLY A 75 -7.28 13.44 -16.86
C GLY A 75 -6.20 12.39 -17.09
N ASN A 76 -4.95 12.79 -17.17
CA ASN A 76 -3.78 11.93 -17.39
C ASN A 76 -2.61 12.37 -16.54
N GLN A 77 -1.75 11.41 -16.16
CA GLN A 77 -0.56 11.62 -15.32
C GLN A 77 0.70 11.96 -16.13
N ALA A 78 0.77 11.50 -17.35
CA ALA A 78 1.92 11.59 -18.23
C ALA A 78 1.47 11.83 -19.67
N SER A 79 2.40 11.99 -20.60
CA SER A 79 2.12 12.26 -22.02
C SER A 79 1.36 11.15 -22.73
N SER A 80 1.33 9.93 -22.18
CA SER A 80 0.54 8.80 -22.68
C SER A 80 0.06 7.92 -21.52
N ASN A 81 -0.95 7.08 -21.78
CA ASN A 81 -1.48 6.12 -20.78
C ASN A 81 -0.39 5.17 -20.30
N LYS A 82 -0.38 4.85 -19.01
CA LYS A 82 0.59 4.00 -18.30
C LYS A 82 2.04 4.49 -18.33
N ASP A 83 2.36 5.57 -19.01
CA ASP A 83 3.69 6.14 -18.94
C ASP A 83 3.96 6.67 -17.54
N ALA A 84 5.17 6.44 -17.04
CA ALA A 84 5.54 6.72 -15.67
C ALA A 84 6.38 8.00 -15.58
N PRO A 85 5.90 9.04 -14.89
CA PRO A 85 6.66 10.27 -14.71
C PRO A 85 7.81 10.07 -13.71
N ILE A 86 8.87 10.87 -13.88
CA ILE A 86 9.99 10.95 -12.95
C ILE A 86 9.79 12.10 -11.96
N PHE A 87 10.20 11.86 -10.71
CA PHE A 87 10.09 12.79 -9.57
C PHE A 87 11.49 13.14 -9.06
N PRO A 88 12.22 14.06 -9.72
CA PRO A 88 13.61 14.32 -9.44
C PRO A 88 13.87 14.93 -8.07
N GLU A 89 12.86 15.58 -7.48
CA GLU A 89 12.90 16.14 -6.13
C GLU A 89 12.99 15.08 -5.02
N TYR A 90 12.65 13.80 -5.34
CA TYR A 90 12.81 12.67 -4.42
C TYR A 90 14.17 12.00 -4.62
N THR A 91 14.52 11.63 -5.86
CA THR A 91 15.81 11.02 -6.20
C THR A 91 16.05 11.03 -7.70
N MET A 92 17.30 11.18 -8.11
CA MET A 92 17.77 10.95 -9.47
C MET A 92 18.82 9.84 -9.57
N GLU A 93 19.36 9.40 -8.44
CA GLU A 93 20.49 8.45 -8.41
C GLU A 93 20.14 7.14 -9.13
N PHE A 94 19.10 6.40 -8.66
CA PHE A 94 18.75 5.15 -9.32
C PHE A 94 18.25 5.36 -10.75
N VAL A 95 17.56 6.48 -11.01
CA VAL A 95 17.04 6.78 -12.36
C VAL A 95 18.19 6.84 -13.37
N ILE A 96 19.25 7.58 -13.05
CA ILE A 96 20.41 7.70 -13.93
C ILE A 96 21.20 6.38 -14.04
N ASN A 97 21.35 5.67 -12.93
CA ASN A 97 22.09 4.41 -12.90
C ASN A 97 21.38 3.29 -13.67
N GLU A 98 20.07 3.34 -13.78
CA GLU A 98 19.26 2.28 -14.39
C GLU A 98 18.70 2.63 -15.79
N LEU A 99 19.05 3.78 -16.37
CA LEU A 99 18.53 4.22 -17.68
C LEU A 99 18.68 3.16 -18.79
N ASP A 100 19.76 2.38 -18.77
CA ASP A 100 20.07 1.38 -19.79
C ASP A 100 19.59 -0.03 -19.42
N THR A 101 19.01 -0.19 -18.22
CA THR A 101 18.55 -1.48 -17.69
C THR A 101 17.06 -1.57 -17.45
N PHE A 102 16.31 -0.46 -17.43
CA PHE A 102 14.86 -0.47 -17.21
C PHE A 102 14.09 -1.45 -18.10
N ALA A 103 14.45 -1.55 -19.38
CA ALA A 103 13.82 -2.45 -20.33
C ALA A 103 14.31 -3.91 -20.26
N LYS A 104 15.29 -4.20 -19.38
CA LYS A 104 15.91 -5.53 -19.23
C LYS A 104 15.62 -6.16 -17.87
N ARG A 105 14.76 -5.53 -17.05
CA ARG A 105 14.42 -6.00 -15.71
C ARG A 105 13.68 -7.33 -15.76
N ASP A 106 13.89 -8.15 -14.73
CA ASP A 106 13.03 -9.29 -14.42
C ASP A 106 11.83 -8.78 -13.62
N GLY A 107 10.71 -8.53 -14.30
CA GLY A 107 9.52 -7.86 -13.75
C GLY A 107 9.61 -6.32 -13.76
N ASP A 108 8.46 -5.67 -13.71
CA ASP A 108 8.34 -4.20 -13.68
C ASP A 108 9.16 -3.49 -14.77
N VAL A 109 9.03 -3.97 -16.00
CA VAL A 109 9.76 -3.47 -17.17
C VAL A 109 9.22 -2.10 -17.58
N PHE A 110 10.12 -1.14 -17.80
CA PHE A 110 9.80 0.16 -18.39
C PHE A 110 10.64 0.41 -19.63
N PHE A 111 9.99 0.82 -20.72
CA PHE A 111 10.69 1.25 -21.93
C PHE A 111 11.11 2.73 -21.79
N ILE A 112 12.18 3.11 -22.48
CA ILE A 112 12.68 4.48 -22.45
C ILE A 112 13.32 4.81 -23.80
N THR A 113 13.03 5.99 -24.35
CA THR A 113 13.65 6.47 -25.60
C THR A 113 14.99 7.14 -25.31
N GLU A 114 15.89 7.21 -26.30
CA GLU A 114 17.18 7.91 -26.14
C GLU A 114 16.97 9.41 -25.86
N GLU A 115 15.96 10.04 -26.49
CA GLU A 115 15.59 11.43 -26.19
C GLU A 115 15.22 11.63 -24.72
N THR A 116 14.44 10.71 -24.16
CA THR A 116 14.07 10.73 -22.74
C THR A 116 15.29 10.54 -21.84
N LYS A 117 16.24 9.66 -22.22
CA LYS A 117 17.49 9.47 -21.46
C LYS A 117 18.34 10.74 -21.45
N GLU A 118 18.51 11.39 -22.61
CA GLU A 118 19.25 12.62 -22.73
C GLU A 118 18.62 13.75 -21.91
N ALA A 119 17.29 13.89 -21.98
CA ALA A 119 16.54 14.86 -21.20
C ALA A 119 16.76 14.66 -19.69
N LEU A 120 16.67 13.42 -19.18
CA LEU A 120 16.90 13.12 -17.76
C LEU A 120 18.35 13.35 -17.35
N ARG A 121 19.33 12.96 -18.18
CA ARG A 121 20.76 13.26 -17.93
C ARG A 121 21.02 14.77 -17.84
N SER A 122 20.35 15.59 -18.65
CA SER A 122 20.54 17.04 -18.67
C SER A 122 20.12 17.74 -17.37
N ILE A 123 19.16 17.20 -16.65
CA ILE A 123 18.67 17.78 -15.40
C ILE A 123 19.31 17.17 -14.15
N ALA A 124 19.92 15.99 -14.26
CA ALA A 124 20.48 15.25 -13.12
C ALA A 124 21.48 16.07 -12.28
N PRO A 125 22.43 16.86 -12.85
CA PRO A 125 23.35 17.64 -12.04
C PRO A 125 22.69 18.67 -11.13
N PHE A 126 21.53 19.23 -11.52
CA PHE A 126 20.79 20.15 -10.66
C PHE A 126 20.26 19.46 -9.40
N TRP A 127 19.88 18.18 -9.52
CA TRP A 127 19.26 17.41 -8.46
C TRP A 127 20.21 16.58 -7.62
N GLU A 128 21.49 16.47 -7.96
CA GLU A 128 22.48 15.61 -7.30
C GLU A 128 22.45 15.74 -5.76
N ASN A 129 22.50 16.99 -5.25
CA ASN A 129 22.48 17.30 -3.82
C ASN A 129 21.18 18.03 -3.40
N ASN A 130 20.21 18.15 -4.28
CA ASN A 130 19.00 18.93 -4.07
C ASN A 130 17.72 18.08 -4.03
N ASN A 131 17.83 16.80 -3.73
CA ASN A 131 16.72 15.85 -3.64
C ASN A 131 16.57 15.29 -2.21
N LEU A 132 15.41 14.67 -1.95
CA LEU A 132 15.07 14.08 -0.65
C LEU A 132 16.10 13.03 -0.21
N ARG A 133 16.53 12.13 -1.13
CA ARG A 133 17.47 11.06 -0.79
C ARG A 133 18.80 11.59 -0.27
N ALA A 134 19.38 12.54 -0.97
CA ALA A 134 20.66 13.16 -0.58
C ALA A 134 20.53 13.89 0.77
N LYS A 135 19.48 14.71 0.93
CA LYS A 135 19.24 15.48 2.16
C LYS A 135 18.87 14.60 3.34
N GLY A 136 18.00 13.61 3.15
CA GLY A 136 17.63 12.65 4.18
C GLY A 136 18.82 11.79 4.62
N GLY A 137 19.65 11.35 3.68
CA GLY A 137 20.88 10.63 3.98
C GLY A 137 21.86 11.45 4.82
N ALA A 138 21.95 12.76 4.56
CA ALA A 138 22.81 13.68 5.34
C ALA A 138 22.32 13.91 6.79
N LEU A 139 21.05 13.65 7.08
CA LEU A 139 20.49 13.77 8.43
C LEU A 139 20.70 12.52 9.30
N LEU A 140 21.12 11.40 8.70
CA LEU A 140 21.30 10.15 9.43
C LEU A 140 22.52 10.23 10.37
N PRO A 141 22.36 9.94 11.67
CA PRO A 141 23.47 9.78 12.59
C PRO A 141 24.40 8.64 12.15
N ASP A 142 25.70 8.78 12.46
CA ASP A 142 26.71 7.78 12.08
C ASP A 142 26.41 6.38 12.62
N GLU A 143 25.85 6.29 13.83
CA GLU A 143 25.50 5.04 14.50
C GLU A 143 24.47 4.20 13.74
N VAL A 144 23.66 4.81 12.85
CA VAL A 144 22.61 4.09 12.10
C VAL A 144 22.95 3.89 10.62
N LYS A 145 24.06 4.46 10.13
CA LYS A 145 24.45 4.31 8.71
C LYS A 145 24.65 2.86 8.30
N VAL A 146 25.21 2.03 9.18
CA VAL A 146 25.43 0.61 8.91
C VAL A 146 24.15 -0.13 8.50
N TYR A 147 23.01 0.22 9.06
CA TYR A 147 21.74 -0.41 8.73
C TYR A 147 21.19 0.02 7.38
N MET A 148 21.48 1.29 6.98
CA MET A 148 21.13 1.81 5.66
C MET A 148 22.04 1.21 4.59
N ASP A 149 23.36 1.20 4.82
CA ASP A 149 24.36 0.68 3.88
C ASP A 149 24.19 -0.82 3.60
N THR A 150 23.67 -1.56 4.56
CA THR A 150 23.37 -3.01 4.43
C THR A 150 21.95 -3.32 3.99
N GLY A 151 21.09 -2.30 3.80
CA GLY A 151 19.69 -2.45 3.46
C GLY A 151 18.83 -3.14 4.52
N PHE A 152 19.30 -3.18 5.78
CA PHE A 152 18.64 -3.94 6.84
C PHE A 152 17.22 -3.48 7.12
N PHE A 153 16.99 -2.17 7.23
CA PHE A 153 15.65 -1.64 7.51
C PHE A 153 14.76 -1.48 6.28
N GLY A 154 15.26 -1.66 5.08
CA GLY A 154 14.48 -1.51 3.86
C GLY A 154 13.95 -0.10 3.61
N MET A 155 14.64 0.93 4.09
CA MET A 155 14.22 2.35 4.05
C MET A 155 14.37 3.02 2.69
N GLU A 156 14.97 2.35 1.72
CA GLU A 156 15.23 2.92 0.40
C GLU A 156 13.95 3.45 -0.27
N GLY A 157 12.84 2.74 -0.11
CA GLY A 157 11.54 3.16 -0.64
C GLY A 157 11.14 4.56 -0.16
N LYS A 158 11.34 4.89 1.11
CA LYS A 158 10.92 6.18 1.67
C LYS A 158 11.78 7.34 1.17
N LEU A 159 13.07 7.16 1.06
CA LEU A 159 13.98 8.18 0.53
C LEU A 159 13.85 8.38 -0.98
N ASN A 160 13.47 7.34 -1.72
CA ASN A 160 13.32 7.41 -3.18
C ASN A 160 11.91 7.78 -3.62
N SER A 161 10.87 7.32 -2.93
CA SER A 161 9.49 7.53 -3.33
C SER A 161 8.70 8.47 -2.42
N GLY A 162 9.24 8.80 -1.25
CA GLY A 162 8.52 9.59 -0.26
C GLY A 162 7.43 8.81 0.44
N ASP A 163 6.54 9.54 1.05
CA ASP A 163 5.51 9.02 1.92
C ASP A 163 4.12 9.02 1.25
N ALA A 164 3.26 8.12 1.71
CA ALA A 164 1.90 7.99 1.19
C ALA A 164 1.00 7.26 2.22
N HIS A 165 0.02 6.47 1.77
CA HIS A 165 -0.98 5.79 2.62
C HIS A 165 -1.98 6.76 3.23
N LEU A 166 -2.75 7.39 2.35
CA LEU A 166 -3.78 8.34 2.74
C LEU A 166 -5.06 8.17 1.90
N ALA A 167 -6.15 8.70 2.44
CA ALA A 167 -7.36 9.05 1.70
C ALA A 167 -7.76 10.45 2.13
N VAL A 168 -8.01 11.34 1.18
CA VAL A 168 -8.40 12.72 1.44
C VAL A 168 -9.89 12.84 1.78
N ASP A 169 -10.33 14.02 2.20
CA ASP A 169 -11.73 14.32 2.54
C ASP A 169 -12.59 14.55 1.29
N PHE A 170 -12.84 13.47 0.53
CA PHE A 170 -13.72 13.54 -0.62
C PHE A 170 -15.15 14.00 -0.29
N PRO A 171 -15.78 13.59 0.85
CA PRO A 171 -17.09 14.10 1.21
C PRO A 171 -17.18 15.62 1.26
N THR A 172 -16.24 16.28 1.91
CA THR A 172 -16.21 17.75 1.99
C THR A 172 -15.91 18.37 0.63
N LEU A 173 -14.95 17.82 -0.12
CA LEU A 173 -14.63 18.30 -1.47
C LEU A 173 -15.86 18.28 -2.38
N LEU A 174 -16.59 17.17 -2.43
CA LEU A 174 -17.76 17.04 -3.31
C LEU A 174 -18.88 18.02 -2.94
N LYS A 175 -19.03 18.28 -1.64
CA LYS A 175 -20.08 19.16 -1.08
C LYS A 175 -19.76 20.65 -1.28
N THR A 176 -18.49 21.05 -1.20
CA THR A 176 -18.11 22.49 -1.18
C THR A 176 -17.29 22.93 -2.40
N GLY A 177 -16.75 21.98 -3.15
CA GLY A 177 -15.72 22.22 -4.14
C GLY A 177 -14.43 22.75 -3.52
N LEU A 178 -13.40 22.95 -4.32
CA LEU A 178 -12.18 23.65 -3.89
C LEU A 178 -12.47 25.12 -3.54
N LYS A 179 -13.55 25.68 -4.05
CA LYS A 179 -14.03 27.01 -3.70
C LYS A 179 -14.28 27.19 -2.22
N GLY A 180 -14.90 26.21 -1.55
CA GLY A 180 -15.10 26.28 -0.11
C GLY A 180 -13.78 26.27 0.69
N TYR A 181 -12.76 25.55 0.21
CA TYR A 181 -11.42 25.60 0.78
C TYR A 181 -10.74 26.97 0.54
N GLU A 182 -10.86 27.53 -0.67
CA GLU A 182 -10.34 28.86 -0.99
C GLU A 182 -10.94 29.94 -0.09
N GLU A 183 -12.28 29.98 0.04
CA GLU A 183 -12.97 30.91 0.92
C GLU A 183 -12.50 30.81 2.37
N ARG A 184 -12.36 29.60 2.88
CA ARG A 184 -11.85 29.35 4.22
C ARG A 184 -10.41 29.85 4.42
N VAL A 185 -9.54 29.57 3.45
CA VAL A 185 -8.13 30.00 3.48
C VAL A 185 -8.02 31.52 3.40
N LEU A 186 -8.80 32.19 2.53
CA LEU A 186 -8.81 33.64 2.42
C LEU A 186 -9.24 34.30 3.73
N LYS A 187 -10.26 33.76 4.40
CA LYS A 187 -10.72 34.23 5.71
C LYS A 187 -9.60 34.08 6.75
N LEU A 188 -9.05 32.87 6.95
CA LEU A 188 -8.01 32.63 7.95
C LEU A 188 -6.76 33.46 7.68
N LYS A 189 -6.38 33.65 6.40
CA LYS A 189 -5.25 34.49 6.02
C LYS A 189 -5.45 35.95 6.37
N SER A 190 -6.69 36.48 6.25
CA SER A 190 -7.02 37.87 6.61
C SER A 190 -7.06 38.11 8.15
N GLU A 191 -7.23 37.05 8.93
CA GLU A 191 -7.28 37.09 10.39
C GLU A 191 -5.90 36.93 11.04
N LEU A 192 -4.80 36.68 10.28
CA LEU A 192 -3.45 36.51 10.82
C LEU A 192 -2.90 37.83 11.39
N ASP A 193 -2.42 37.78 12.61
CA ASP A 193 -1.50 38.79 13.11
C ASP A 193 -0.07 38.47 12.68
N LEU A 194 0.42 39.18 11.67
CA LEU A 194 1.76 38.97 11.11
C LEU A 194 2.90 39.44 12.05
N CYS A 195 2.58 40.05 13.21
CA CYS A 195 3.56 40.32 14.24
C CYS A 195 3.91 39.06 15.04
N GLU A 196 3.05 38.05 15.00
CA GLU A 196 3.36 36.75 15.59
C GLU A 196 4.27 35.93 14.67
N ARG A 197 5.36 35.36 15.21
CA ARG A 197 6.33 34.58 14.42
C ARG A 197 5.70 33.46 13.60
N ASP A 198 4.85 32.65 14.24
CA ASP A 198 4.22 31.48 13.62
C ASP A 198 3.22 31.87 12.49
N SER A 199 2.73 33.10 12.52
CA SER A 199 1.83 33.61 11.49
C SER A 199 2.52 33.78 10.14
N ILE A 200 3.83 33.95 10.10
CA ILE A 200 4.59 34.03 8.84
C ILE A 200 4.56 32.68 8.10
N ASP A 201 4.78 31.56 8.81
CA ASP A 201 4.73 30.24 8.22
C ASP A 201 3.31 29.88 7.76
N LYS A 202 2.28 30.18 8.58
CA LYS A 202 0.88 30.03 8.20
C LYS A 202 0.53 30.85 6.93
N TYR A 203 1.02 32.08 6.86
CA TYR A 203 0.81 32.95 5.71
C TYR A 203 1.40 32.36 4.42
N GLN A 204 2.63 31.80 4.48
CA GLN A 204 3.25 31.13 3.34
C GLN A 204 2.46 29.88 2.93
N PHE A 205 2.02 29.07 3.90
CA PHE A 205 1.21 27.89 3.65
C PHE A 205 -0.13 28.26 2.97
N TYR A 206 -0.84 29.28 3.47
CA TYR A 206 -2.11 29.73 2.88
C TYR A 206 -1.91 30.26 1.46
N LYS A 207 -0.83 30.99 1.19
CA LYS A 207 -0.49 31.39 -0.18
C LYS A 207 -0.25 30.17 -1.08
N ALA A 208 0.48 29.17 -0.60
CA ALA A 208 0.74 27.95 -1.35
C ALA A 208 -0.57 27.20 -1.66
N VAL A 209 -1.49 27.09 -0.72
CA VAL A 209 -2.81 26.48 -0.92
C VAL A 209 -3.59 27.20 -2.01
N LEU A 210 -3.65 28.55 -1.99
CA LEU A 210 -4.35 29.32 -3.04
C LEU A 210 -3.76 29.10 -4.44
N ILE A 211 -2.44 29.02 -4.53
CA ILE A 211 -1.73 28.71 -5.80
C ILE A 211 -2.13 27.34 -6.33
N VAL A 212 -2.18 26.33 -5.44
CA VAL A 212 -2.53 24.97 -5.83
C VAL A 212 -4.00 24.86 -6.24
N ILE A 213 -4.92 25.51 -5.53
CA ILE A 213 -6.34 25.55 -5.91
C ILE A 213 -6.50 26.15 -7.31
N GLU A 214 -5.84 27.29 -7.60
CA GLU A 214 -5.83 27.91 -8.93
C GLU A 214 -5.28 26.92 -9.98
N ALA A 215 -4.17 26.24 -9.69
CA ALA A 215 -3.54 25.28 -10.60
C ALA A 215 -4.48 24.11 -10.95
N VAL A 216 -5.18 23.56 -9.97
CA VAL A 216 -6.15 22.46 -10.18
C VAL A 216 -7.32 22.94 -11.02
N ARG A 217 -7.84 24.13 -10.74
CA ARG A 217 -8.91 24.77 -11.54
C ARG A 217 -8.48 24.96 -12.99
N ASN A 218 -7.28 25.49 -13.22
CA ASN A 218 -6.72 25.70 -14.55
C ASN A 218 -6.56 24.38 -15.31
N PHE A 219 -6.04 23.33 -14.64
CA PHE A 219 -5.88 22.02 -15.22
C PHE A 219 -7.22 21.43 -15.69
N ALA A 220 -8.25 21.46 -14.85
CA ALA A 220 -9.61 21.06 -15.25
C ALA A 220 -10.14 21.90 -16.41
N GLY A 221 -9.93 23.22 -16.39
CA GLY A 221 -10.31 24.14 -17.47
C GLY A 221 -9.63 23.85 -18.81
N ARG A 222 -8.37 23.33 -18.79
CA ARG A 222 -7.68 22.88 -20.01
C ARG A 222 -8.41 21.69 -20.65
N PHE A 223 -8.86 20.70 -19.84
CA PHE A 223 -9.68 19.59 -20.35
C PHE A 223 -11.04 20.03 -20.87
N SER A 224 -11.68 21.02 -20.21
CA SER A 224 -12.93 21.60 -20.68
C SER A 224 -12.76 22.15 -22.09
N LYS A 225 -11.72 22.97 -22.33
CA LYS A 225 -11.43 23.56 -23.65
C LYS A 225 -11.14 22.48 -24.70
N LEU A 226 -10.28 21.49 -24.35
CA LEU A 226 -9.90 20.41 -25.25
C LEU A 226 -11.13 19.56 -25.66
N ALA A 227 -12.02 19.24 -24.72
CA ALA A 227 -13.25 18.50 -25.00
C ALA A 227 -14.20 19.31 -25.90
N ALA A 228 -14.35 20.64 -25.68
CA ALA A 228 -15.11 21.49 -26.52
C ALA A 228 -14.54 21.59 -27.96
N GLU A 229 -13.23 21.60 -28.12
CA GLU A 229 -12.57 21.58 -29.43
C GLU A 229 -12.84 20.26 -30.15
N LYS A 230 -12.61 19.14 -29.50
CA LYS A 230 -12.87 17.81 -30.05
C LYS A 230 -14.34 17.57 -30.40
N SER A 231 -15.28 18.20 -29.69
CA SER A 231 -16.70 18.10 -30.00
C SER A 231 -17.09 18.66 -31.37
N LYS A 232 -16.29 19.60 -31.92
CA LYS A 232 -16.52 20.16 -33.25
C LYS A 232 -16.28 19.17 -34.38
N GLU A 233 -15.39 18.22 -34.13
CA GLU A 233 -15.01 17.15 -35.11
C GLU A 233 -15.85 15.89 -34.92
N ALA A 234 -16.49 15.71 -33.75
CA ALA A 234 -17.30 14.56 -33.41
C ALA A 234 -18.76 14.72 -33.84
N SER A 235 -19.46 13.58 -33.94
CA SER A 235 -20.91 13.56 -34.29
C SER A 235 -21.68 12.64 -33.34
N GLY A 236 -23.03 12.74 -33.36
CA GLY A 236 -23.92 11.85 -32.56
C GLY A 236 -23.63 11.87 -31.06
N LYS A 237 -23.77 10.73 -30.43
CA LYS A 237 -23.60 10.55 -28.99
C LYS A 237 -22.22 11.03 -28.48
N ARG A 238 -21.15 10.79 -29.25
CA ARG A 238 -19.80 11.21 -28.83
C ARG A 238 -19.65 12.72 -28.75
N LYS A 239 -20.29 13.48 -29.66
CA LYS A 239 -20.32 14.94 -29.58
C LYS A 239 -21.00 15.41 -28.30
N GLU A 240 -22.14 14.84 -27.96
CA GLU A 240 -22.89 15.16 -26.74
C GLU A 240 -22.06 14.85 -25.48
N GLU A 241 -21.40 13.71 -25.43
CA GLU A 241 -20.51 13.33 -24.34
C GLU A 241 -19.32 14.31 -24.19
N LEU A 242 -18.69 14.74 -25.29
CA LEU A 242 -17.59 15.71 -25.26
C LEU A 242 -18.06 17.10 -24.76
N LEU A 243 -19.27 17.54 -25.14
CA LEU A 243 -19.86 18.76 -24.61
C LEU A 243 -20.19 18.61 -23.12
N GLU A 244 -20.69 17.45 -22.68
CA GLU A 244 -20.91 17.15 -21.27
C GLU A 244 -19.58 17.16 -20.47
N ILE A 245 -18.52 16.50 -20.97
CA ILE A 245 -17.19 16.54 -20.38
C ILE A 245 -16.69 17.99 -20.26
N SER A 246 -16.85 18.80 -21.32
CA SER A 246 -16.48 20.21 -21.30
C SER A 246 -17.20 20.98 -20.20
N ARG A 247 -18.52 20.83 -20.09
CA ARG A 247 -19.31 21.43 -19.02
C ARG A 247 -18.86 20.99 -17.64
N ILE A 248 -18.69 19.70 -17.42
CA ILE A 248 -18.28 19.13 -16.14
C ILE A 248 -16.91 19.67 -15.74
N CYS A 249 -15.92 19.60 -16.63
CA CYS A 249 -14.56 20.08 -16.34
C CYS A 249 -14.46 21.61 -16.14
N SER A 250 -15.44 22.40 -16.64
CA SER A 250 -15.51 23.83 -16.34
C SER A 250 -16.01 24.12 -14.91
N LYS A 251 -16.68 23.14 -14.29
CA LYS A 251 -17.31 23.25 -12.96
C LYS A 251 -16.46 22.58 -11.87
N VAL A 252 -16.18 21.28 -12.02
CA VAL A 252 -15.50 20.50 -10.97
C VAL A 252 -14.01 20.32 -11.28
N PRO A 253 -13.16 20.18 -10.23
CA PRO A 253 -13.45 20.11 -8.79
C PRO A 253 -13.55 21.44 -8.07
N TYR A 254 -13.59 22.58 -8.79
CA TYR A 254 -13.62 23.90 -8.16
C TYR A 254 -14.98 24.22 -7.50
N GLU A 255 -16.09 24.04 -8.22
CA GLU A 255 -17.45 24.17 -7.67
C GLU A 255 -17.93 22.82 -7.10
N PRO A 256 -18.96 22.81 -6.22
CA PRO A 256 -19.59 21.59 -5.72
C PRO A 256 -20.11 20.69 -6.85
N ALA A 257 -20.05 19.37 -6.64
CA ALA A 257 -20.69 18.41 -7.52
C ALA A 257 -22.20 18.31 -7.23
N GLU A 258 -23.01 18.11 -8.26
CA GLU A 258 -24.46 17.93 -8.16
C GLU A 258 -24.92 16.59 -8.73
N THR A 259 -24.23 16.05 -9.72
CA THR A 259 -24.53 14.76 -10.37
C THR A 259 -23.46 13.73 -10.13
N PHE A 260 -23.76 12.46 -10.37
CA PHE A 260 -22.79 11.37 -10.21
C PHE A 260 -21.58 11.55 -11.14
N HIS A 261 -21.78 12.01 -12.38
CA HIS A 261 -20.66 12.26 -13.30
C HIS A 261 -19.78 13.42 -12.85
N GLU A 262 -20.34 14.49 -12.33
CA GLU A 262 -19.57 15.59 -11.73
C GLU A 262 -18.78 15.09 -10.52
N ALA A 263 -19.40 14.31 -9.65
CA ALA A 263 -18.76 13.76 -8.46
C ALA A 263 -17.58 12.83 -8.82
N ILE A 264 -17.78 11.86 -9.72
CA ILE A 264 -16.74 10.90 -10.10
C ILE A 264 -15.59 11.59 -10.86
N GLN A 265 -15.86 12.60 -11.70
CA GLN A 265 -14.82 13.39 -12.37
C GLN A 265 -14.02 14.23 -11.36
N SER A 266 -14.70 14.81 -10.36
CA SER A 266 -14.04 15.55 -9.27
C SER A 266 -13.11 14.64 -8.47
N VAL A 267 -13.60 13.47 -8.05
CA VAL A 267 -12.79 12.45 -7.35
C VAL A 267 -11.59 12.04 -8.18
N TRP A 268 -11.79 11.78 -9.49
CA TRP A 268 -10.69 11.36 -10.36
C TRP A 268 -9.62 12.46 -10.53
N PHE A 269 -10.01 13.72 -10.75
CA PHE A 269 -9.02 14.80 -10.86
C PHE A 269 -8.17 14.91 -9.60
N ILE A 270 -8.78 14.87 -8.44
CA ILE A 270 -8.04 14.94 -7.18
C ILE A 270 -7.14 13.72 -6.99
N GLN A 271 -7.67 12.51 -7.19
CA GLN A 271 -6.89 11.26 -7.11
C GLN A 271 -5.66 11.32 -8.02
N LEU A 272 -5.85 11.76 -9.26
CA LEU A 272 -4.80 11.92 -10.25
C LEU A 272 -3.75 12.96 -9.83
N ILE A 273 -4.18 14.14 -9.39
CA ILE A 273 -3.27 15.24 -9.09
C ILE A 273 -2.47 14.95 -7.82
N LEU A 274 -3.04 14.28 -6.83
CA LEU A 274 -2.28 13.75 -5.67
C LEU A 274 -1.13 12.82 -6.12
N GLN A 275 -1.36 12.02 -7.18
CA GLN A 275 -0.33 11.15 -7.76
C GLN A 275 0.71 11.93 -8.60
N ILE A 276 0.37 13.12 -9.09
CA ILE A 276 1.30 14.04 -9.77
C ILE A 276 2.10 14.86 -8.75
N GLU A 277 1.49 15.26 -7.64
CA GLU A 277 2.11 16.05 -6.57
C GLU A 277 3.23 15.29 -5.88
N SER A 278 2.99 14.02 -5.52
CA SER A 278 3.90 13.18 -4.72
C SER A 278 4.28 11.90 -5.44
N ASN A 279 5.53 11.45 -5.23
CA ASN A 279 5.99 10.15 -5.71
C ASN A 279 5.55 8.97 -4.83
N GLY A 280 4.86 9.22 -3.72
CA GLY A 280 4.28 8.18 -2.88
C GLY A 280 3.22 7.34 -3.61
N HIS A 281 2.84 6.23 -3.02
CA HIS A 281 1.77 5.34 -3.50
C HIS A 281 0.67 5.18 -2.44
N SER A 282 -0.31 4.29 -2.67
CA SER A 282 -1.38 4.00 -1.68
C SER A 282 -2.29 5.19 -1.37
N VAL A 283 -2.46 6.09 -2.35
CA VAL A 283 -3.50 7.11 -2.31
C VAL A 283 -4.82 6.41 -2.63
N SER A 284 -5.71 6.32 -1.64
CA SER A 284 -6.91 5.49 -1.67
C SER A 284 -8.18 6.32 -1.75
N PHE A 285 -9.25 5.70 -2.24
CA PHE A 285 -10.54 6.36 -2.42
C PHE A 285 -11.37 6.44 -1.13
N GLY A 286 -10.98 5.69 -0.09
CA GLY A 286 -11.75 5.62 1.14
C GLY A 286 -13.07 4.88 0.97
N ARG A 287 -14.10 5.26 1.73
CA ARG A 287 -15.45 4.66 1.72
C ARG A 287 -16.26 5.18 0.52
N PHE A 288 -15.86 4.76 -0.66
CA PHE A 288 -16.39 5.26 -1.93
C PHE A 288 -17.91 5.09 -2.08
N ASP A 289 -18.45 3.94 -1.65
CA ASP A 289 -19.88 3.66 -1.70
C ASP A 289 -20.71 4.55 -0.77
N GLN A 290 -20.11 5.18 0.23
CA GLN A 290 -20.80 6.05 1.18
C GLN A 290 -20.92 7.49 0.66
N TYR A 291 -19.79 8.09 0.26
CA TYR A 291 -19.81 9.49 -0.16
C TYR A 291 -20.30 9.70 -1.59
N MET A 292 -20.26 8.66 -2.43
CA MET A 292 -20.81 8.70 -3.78
C MET A 292 -22.31 8.35 -3.85
N TYR A 293 -22.84 7.65 -2.84
CA TYR A 293 -24.22 7.19 -2.84
C TYR A 293 -25.27 8.30 -2.97
N PRO A 294 -25.14 9.47 -2.33
CA PRO A 294 -26.10 10.56 -2.51
C PRO A 294 -26.24 11.02 -3.97
N TYR A 295 -25.14 11.09 -4.71
CA TYR A 295 -25.13 11.48 -6.13
C TYR A 295 -25.69 10.38 -7.03
N TYR A 296 -25.37 9.11 -6.73
CA TYR A 296 -25.97 7.96 -7.39
C TYR A 296 -27.48 7.94 -7.24
N LYS A 297 -27.96 8.07 -6.01
CA LYS A 297 -29.39 8.07 -5.71
C LYS A 297 -30.09 9.25 -6.38
N HIS A 298 -29.51 10.46 -6.32
CA HIS A 298 -30.04 11.65 -6.96
C HIS A 298 -30.24 11.46 -8.46
N ASP A 299 -29.23 10.98 -9.17
CA ASP A 299 -29.28 10.82 -10.62
C ASP A 299 -30.32 9.77 -11.05
N LEU A 300 -30.46 8.69 -10.29
CA LEU A 300 -31.47 7.66 -10.55
C LEU A 300 -32.90 8.17 -10.25
N ASP A 301 -33.12 8.79 -9.08
CA ASP A 301 -34.43 9.28 -8.65
C ASP A 301 -34.96 10.39 -9.58
N THR A 302 -34.06 11.19 -10.15
CA THR A 302 -34.40 12.28 -11.08
C THR A 302 -34.40 11.85 -12.55
N GLY A 303 -33.96 10.62 -12.86
CA GLY A 303 -33.84 10.11 -14.23
C GLY A 303 -32.76 10.79 -15.07
N ILE A 304 -31.79 11.47 -14.44
CA ILE A 304 -30.60 12.05 -15.12
C ILE A 304 -29.75 10.92 -15.69
N ARG A 305 -29.62 9.79 -14.99
CA ARG A 305 -28.86 8.61 -15.42
C ARG A 305 -29.58 7.33 -15.07
N SER A 306 -29.35 6.29 -15.87
CA SER A 306 -29.71 4.92 -15.53
C SER A 306 -28.59 4.25 -14.72
N GLU A 307 -28.89 3.10 -14.13
CA GLU A 307 -27.89 2.29 -13.42
C GLU A 307 -26.79 1.82 -14.36
N GLU A 308 -27.11 1.50 -15.62
CA GLU A 308 -26.14 1.11 -16.64
C GLU A 308 -25.17 2.26 -16.99
N ASP A 309 -25.68 3.51 -17.02
CA ASP A 309 -24.81 4.69 -17.22
C ASP A 309 -23.83 4.87 -16.05
N VAL A 310 -24.31 4.67 -14.82
CA VAL A 310 -23.45 4.73 -13.62
C VAL A 310 -22.44 3.58 -13.64
N LEU A 311 -22.87 2.36 -13.99
CA LEU A 311 -21.96 1.21 -14.11
C LEU A 311 -20.86 1.45 -15.13
N GLU A 312 -21.18 2.07 -16.29
CA GLU A 312 -20.17 2.45 -17.27
C GLU A 312 -19.19 3.50 -16.75
N LEU A 313 -19.65 4.49 -16.00
CA LEU A 313 -18.75 5.46 -15.34
C LEU A 313 -17.83 4.82 -14.31
N LEU A 314 -18.33 3.88 -13.51
CA LEU A 314 -17.52 3.11 -12.57
C LEU A 314 -16.45 2.28 -13.29
N THR A 315 -16.84 1.51 -14.31
CA THR A 315 -15.89 0.71 -15.08
C THR A 315 -14.85 1.59 -15.79
N ASN A 316 -15.25 2.76 -16.29
CA ASN A 316 -14.33 3.75 -16.85
C ASN A 316 -13.32 4.26 -15.79
N LEU A 317 -13.78 4.58 -14.57
CA LEU A 317 -12.89 4.98 -13.48
C LEU A 317 -11.89 3.89 -13.12
N TRP A 318 -12.34 2.63 -13.01
CA TRP A 318 -11.44 1.52 -12.66
C TRP A 318 -10.36 1.28 -13.73
N ILE A 319 -10.72 1.35 -15.00
CA ILE A 319 -9.72 1.26 -16.08
C ILE A 319 -8.72 2.42 -16.01
N LYS A 320 -9.19 3.64 -15.67
CA LYS A 320 -8.30 4.79 -15.49
C LYS A 320 -7.35 4.65 -14.30
N THR A 321 -7.72 3.93 -13.24
CA THR A 321 -6.77 3.68 -12.15
C THR A 321 -5.53 2.91 -12.60
N LEU A 322 -5.65 2.07 -13.63
CA LEU A 322 -4.53 1.33 -14.22
C LEU A 322 -3.62 2.23 -15.11
N THR A 323 -4.05 3.43 -15.47
CA THR A 323 -3.21 4.39 -16.22
C THR A 323 -2.20 5.11 -15.33
N ILE A 324 -2.37 5.09 -14.01
CA ILE A 324 -1.43 5.64 -13.04
C ILE A 324 -0.24 4.69 -12.89
N ASN A 325 0.96 5.22 -13.03
CA ASN A 325 2.18 4.44 -12.89
C ASN A 325 3.33 5.27 -12.30
N LYS A 326 4.30 4.61 -11.66
CA LYS A 326 5.48 5.26 -11.08
C LYS A 326 6.71 4.37 -11.19
N VAL A 327 7.83 4.96 -11.52
CA VAL A 327 9.11 4.24 -11.59
C VAL A 327 9.66 4.03 -10.18
N ARG A 328 10.12 2.81 -9.91
CA ARG A 328 10.86 2.44 -8.69
C ARG A 328 12.24 1.90 -9.07
N SER A 329 13.20 1.95 -8.15
CA SER A 329 14.48 1.26 -8.35
C SER A 329 14.29 -0.25 -8.46
N GLN A 330 15.18 -0.94 -9.15
CA GLN A 330 15.11 -2.40 -9.26
C GLN A 330 15.16 -3.07 -7.89
N SER A 331 15.96 -2.55 -6.96
CA SER A 331 16.01 -3.04 -5.58
C SER A 331 14.66 -2.93 -4.86
N HIS A 332 13.91 -1.85 -5.12
CA HIS A 332 12.57 -1.67 -4.55
C HIS A 332 11.55 -2.63 -5.15
N THR A 333 11.67 -2.98 -6.44
CA THR A 333 10.72 -3.89 -7.11
C THR A 333 10.76 -5.33 -6.55
N PHE A 334 11.87 -5.75 -5.96
CA PHE A 334 11.92 -7.01 -5.21
C PHE A 334 10.98 -7.05 -3.99
N SER A 335 10.69 -5.90 -3.41
CA SER A 335 9.77 -5.78 -2.27
C SER A 335 8.40 -5.23 -2.64
N SER A 336 8.19 -4.80 -3.89
CA SER A 336 6.94 -4.20 -4.39
C SER A 336 6.75 -4.54 -5.86
N ALA A 337 6.65 -5.84 -6.15
CA ALA A 337 6.59 -6.37 -7.51
C ALA A 337 5.24 -6.10 -8.19
N GLY A 338 5.23 -5.89 -9.50
CA GLY A 338 4.03 -5.69 -10.32
C GLY A 338 3.60 -4.24 -10.46
N SER A 339 4.49 -3.28 -10.19
CA SER A 339 4.23 -1.82 -10.26
C SER A 339 2.92 -1.38 -9.59
N PRO A 340 2.58 -1.87 -8.39
CA PRO A 340 1.28 -1.60 -7.78
C PRO A 340 1.19 -0.15 -7.30
N MET A 341 0.02 0.47 -7.50
CA MET A 341 -0.29 1.80 -6.99
C MET A 341 -1.11 1.77 -5.70
N TYR A 342 -1.60 0.60 -5.31
CA TYR A 342 -2.34 0.34 -4.06
C TYR A 342 -3.51 1.31 -3.82
N GLN A 343 -4.28 1.60 -4.87
CA GLN A 343 -5.45 2.48 -4.81
C GLN A 343 -6.63 1.69 -4.25
N ASN A 344 -6.91 1.82 -2.94
CA ASN A 344 -7.95 1.04 -2.28
C ASN A 344 -9.32 1.72 -2.38
N VAL A 345 -10.34 0.93 -2.63
CA VAL A 345 -11.77 1.26 -2.52
C VAL A 345 -12.36 0.42 -1.40
N THR A 346 -12.96 1.05 -0.41
CA THR A 346 -13.59 0.36 0.71
C THR A 346 -15.10 0.51 0.63
N ILE A 347 -15.83 -0.60 0.79
CA ILE A 347 -17.30 -0.65 0.73
C ILE A 347 -17.90 -1.40 1.93
N GLY A 348 -19.16 -1.17 2.21
CA GLY A 348 -19.91 -1.82 3.30
C GLY A 348 -19.51 -1.31 4.69
N GLY A 349 -19.50 -2.21 5.67
CA GLY A 349 -19.22 -1.89 7.07
C GLY A 349 -20.40 -1.25 7.79
N GLN A 350 -20.08 -0.51 8.86
CA GLN A 350 -21.10 0.13 9.69
C GLN A 350 -21.08 1.65 9.54
N THR A 351 -22.25 2.25 9.79
CA THR A 351 -22.42 3.68 10.00
C THR A 351 -22.09 4.04 11.45
N THR A 352 -21.99 5.34 11.76
CA THR A 352 -21.72 5.84 13.13
C THR A 352 -22.81 5.49 14.14
N ASP A 353 -24.06 5.24 13.67
CA ASP A 353 -25.17 4.76 14.50
C ASP A 353 -25.25 3.21 14.54
N LYS A 354 -24.16 2.54 14.21
CA LYS A 354 -23.95 1.08 14.30
C LYS A 354 -24.89 0.24 13.44
N LYS A 355 -25.43 0.83 12.37
CA LYS A 355 -26.24 0.13 11.38
C LYS A 355 -25.39 -0.34 10.21
N ASP A 356 -25.88 -1.34 9.50
CA ASP A 356 -25.29 -1.74 8.23
C ASP A 356 -25.26 -0.56 7.24
N ALA A 357 -24.10 -0.35 6.62
CA ALA A 357 -23.88 0.72 5.66
C ALA A 357 -23.94 0.25 4.20
N THR A 358 -24.22 -1.02 3.96
CA THR A 358 -24.37 -1.56 2.61
C THR A 358 -25.56 -0.87 1.90
N ASN A 359 -25.33 -0.46 0.67
CA ASN A 359 -26.32 0.23 -0.15
C ASN A 359 -26.26 -0.27 -1.61
N ALA A 360 -27.18 0.20 -2.47
CA ALA A 360 -27.25 -0.25 -3.86
C ALA A 360 -25.92 0.02 -4.64
N LEU A 361 -25.24 1.11 -4.34
CA LEU A 361 -23.96 1.41 -4.97
C LEU A 361 -22.86 0.43 -4.52
N SER A 362 -22.92 -0.12 -3.30
CA SER A 362 -21.99 -1.16 -2.84
C SER A 362 -22.04 -2.40 -3.74
N TYR A 363 -23.26 -2.85 -4.10
CA TYR A 363 -23.45 -3.96 -5.05
C TYR A 363 -22.98 -3.60 -6.47
N LEU A 364 -23.28 -2.38 -6.92
CA LEU A 364 -22.87 -1.93 -8.25
C LEU A 364 -21.34 -1.84 -8.40
N ILE A 365 -20.64 -1.47 -7.31
CA ILE A 365 -19.18 -1.49 -7.26
C ILE A 365 -18.65 -2.93 -7.37
N LEU A 366 -19.21 -3.89 -6.62
CA LEU A 366 -18.85 -5.30 -6.78
C LEU A 366 -19.00 -5.77 -8.24
N LYS A 367 -20.15 -5.47 -8.85
CA LYS A 367 -20.42 -5.79 -10.26
C LYS A 367 -19.40 -5.14 -11.20
N SER A 368 -19.10 -3.87 -11.02
CA SER A 368 -18.15 -3.14 -11.88
C SER A 368 -16.73 -3.69 -11.81
N VAL A 369 -16.26 -4.08 -10.61
CA VAL A 369 -14.95 -4.73 -10.42
C VAL A 369 -14.93 -6.12 -11.04
N ALA A 370 -16.01 -6.88 -10.88
CA ALA A 370 -16.17 -8.20 -11.50
C ALA A 370 -16.12 -8.14 -13.03
N GLN A 371 -16.70 -7.11 -13.65
CA GLN A 371 -16.68 -6.91 -15.10
C GLN A 371 -15.31 -6.49 -15.62
N THR A 372 -14.62 -5.56 -14.93
CA THR A 372 -13.35 -5.00 -15.39
C THR A 372 -12.19 -5.98 -15.27
N ARG A 373 -12.15 -6.81 -14.21
CA ARG A 373 -11.06 -7.76 -13.93
C ARG A 373 -9.68 -7.15 -14.10
N LEU A 374 -9.38 -6.20 -13.25
CA LEU A 374 -8.11 -5.48 -13.23
C LEU A 374 -7.46 -5.66 -11.86
N PRO A 375 -6.12 -5.55 -11.74
CA PRO A 375 -5.44 -5.58 -10.45
C PRO A 375 -5.68 -4.32 -9.61
N GLN A 376 -6.24 -3.27 -10.20
CA GLN A 376 -6.61 -2.01 -9.56
C GLN A 376 -8.06 -1.62 -9.94
N PRO A 377 -8.80 -0.94 -9.04
CA PRO A 377 -8.42 -0.60 -7.67
C PRO A 377 -8.40 -1.83 -6.77
N ASN A 378 -7.65 -1.77 -5.65
CA ASN A 378 -7.83 -2.75 -4.59
C ASN A 378 -9.23 -2.59 -4.01
N LEU A 379 -9.99 -3.69 -3.89
CA LEU A 379 -11.32 -3.67 -3.29
C LEU A 379 -11.29 -4.33 -1.91
N THR A 380 -11.81 -3.62 -0.92
CA THR A 380 -11.97 -4.10 0.44
C THR A 380 -13.44 -4.04 0.87
N VAL A 381 -13.95 -5.14 1.38
CA VAL A 381 -15.25 -5.23 2.03
C VAL A 381 -15.06 -5.17 3.54
N ARG A 382 -15.71 -4.23 4.21
CA ARG A 382 -15.76 -4.19 5.67
C ARG A 382 -16.86 -5.12 6.14
N TYR A 383 -16.46 -6.14 6.90
CA TYR A 383 -17.35 -7.12 7.49
C TYR A 383 -17.76 -6.71 8.91
N HIS A 384 -19.03 -6.91 9.26
CA HIS A 384 -19.56 -6.83 10.63
C HIS A 384 -20.67 -7.85 10.85
N LYS A 385 -20.99 -8.14 12.11
CA LYS A 385 -22.00 -9.18 12.48
C LYS A 385 -23.37 -8.97 11.86
N GLY A 386 -23.76 -7.72 11.61
CA GLY A 386 -25.04 -7.34 11.02
C GLY A 386 -25.04 -7.27 9.49
N MET A 387 -23.93 -7.64 8.82
CA MET A 387 -23.83 -7.60 7.35
C MET A 387 -24.91 -8.47 6.70
N PRO A 388 -25.65 -7.96 5.68
CA PRO A 388 -26.61 -8.76 4.93
C PRO A 388 -25.95 -9.98 4.29
N LYS A 389 -26.56 -11.17 4.46
CA LYS A 389 -26.03 -12.40 3.84
C LYS A 389 -25.87 -12.23 2.33
N ALA A 390 -26.84 -11.62 1.66
CA ALA A 390 -26.78 -11.39 0.21
C ALA A 390 -25.57 -10.57 -0.22
N PHE A 391 -25.11 -9.61 0.59
CA PHE A 391 -23.92 -8.83 0.26
C PHE A 391 -22.62 -9.63 0.42
N LEU A 392 -22.54 -10.45 1.48
CA LEU A 392 -21.40 -11.36 1.66
C LEU A 392 -21.35 -12.42 0.55
N ASP A 393 -22.51 -12.98 0.18
CA ASP A 393 -22.62 -13.93 -0.93
C ASP A 393 -22.11 -13.33 -2.24
N GLU A 394 -22.51 -12.09 -2.56
CA GLU A 394 -22.08 -11.39 -3.77
C GLU A 394 -20.58 -11.08 -3.75
N ALA A 395 -20.03 -10.66 -2.60
CA ALA A 395 -18.59 -10.44 -2.44
C ALA A 395 -17.80 -11.73 -2.64
N ILE A 396 -18.30 -12.89 -2.18
CA ILE A 396 -17.69 -14.20 -2.42
C ILE A 396 -17.78 -14.59 -3.90
N GLU A 397 -18.90 -14.30 -4.59
CA GLU A 397 -18.99 -14.54 -6.04
C GLU A 397 -17.94 -13.73 -6.83
N VAL A 398 -17.69 -12.46 -6.46
CA VAL A 398 -16.61 -11.66 -7.05
C VAL A 398 -15.23 -12.29 -6.77
N MET A 399 -14.99 -12.73 -5.52
CA MET A 399 -13.73 -13.39 -5.13
C MET A 399 -13.45 -14.65 -5.95
N LYS A 400 -14.50 -15.44 -6.27
CA LYS A 400 -14.41 -16.67 -7.10
C LYS A 400 -13.89 -16.41 -8.52
N LEU A 401 -13.91 -15.16 -9.00
CA LEU A 401 -13.36 -14.80 -10.30
C LEU A 401 -11.82 -14.89 -10.35
N GLY A 402 -11.15 -15.07 -9.22
CA GLY A 402 -9.71 -15.26 -9.15
C GLY A 402 -8.88 -13.99 -9.25
N THR A 403 -9.48 -12.81 -9.14
CA THR A 403 -8.75 -11.53 -9.15
C THR A 403 -8.06 -11.20 -7.82
N GLY A 404 -8.23 -12.04 -6.80
CA GLY A 404 -7.74 -11.80 -5.45
C GLY A 404 -8.53 -10.73 -4.66
N MET A 405 -9.68 -10.33 -5.15
CA MET A 405 -10.55 -9.31 -4.57
C MET A 405 -12.00 -9.79 -4.46
N PRO A 406 -12.75 -9.24 -3.49
CA PRO A 406 -12.35 -8.32 -2.43
C PRO A 406 -11.52 -8.98 -1.34
N ALA A 407 -10.74 -8.16 -0.60
CA ALA A 407 -10.26 -8.51 0.73
C ALA A 407 -11.34 -8.20 1.77
N PHE A 408 -11.28 -8.85 2.94
CA PHE A 408 -12.24 -8.65 4.02
C PHE A 408 -11.54 -8.08 5.26
N ASN A 409 -12.08 -6.99 5.81
CA ASN A 409 -11.63 -6.36 7.05
C ASN A 409 -12.74 -6.45 8.10
N SER A 410 -12.38 -6.71 9.37
CA SER A 410 -13.33 -6.87 10.47
C SER A 410 -13.57 -5.56 11.21
N ASP A 411 -14.79 -5.04 11.15
CA ASP A 411 -15.24 -3.93 12.00
C ASP A 411 -15.18 -4.27 13.49
N GLU A 412 -15.35 -5.55 13.84
CA GLU A 412 -15.38 -6.04 15.21
C GLU A 412 -14.05 -5.89 15.95
N VAL A 413 -12.94 -5.84 15.23
CA VAL A 413 -11.58 -5.68 15.77
C VAL A 413 -11.04 -4.28 15.51
N ILE A 414 -11.21 -3.77 14.29
CA ILE A 414 -10.56 -2.53 13.85
C ILE A 414 -11.16 -1.31 14.56
N ILE A 415 -12.49 -1.24 14.69
CA ILE A 415 -13.16 -0.12 15.35
C ILE A 415 -12.72 0.00 16.82
N PRO A 416 -12.82 -1.07 17.65
CA PRO A 416 -12.34 -1.01 19.02
C PRO A 416 -10.85 -0.67 19.14
N SER A 417 -10.00 -1.26 18.27
CA SER A 417 -8.56 -0.97 18.25
C SER A 417 -8.25 0.53 18.03
N PHE A 418 -9.01 1.19 17.17
CA PHE A 418 -8.88 2.64 16.95
C PHE A 418 -9.33 3.45 18.15
N ILE A 419 -10.46 3.11 18.78
CA ILE A 419 -10.99 3.79 19.95
C ILE A 419 -10.01 3.67 21.13
N GLU A 420 -9.43 2.49 21.35
CA GLU A 420 -8.40 2.25 22.37
C GLU A 420 -7.17 3.15 22.20
N LYS A 421 -6.84 3.52 20.97
CA LYS A 421 -5.74 4.42 20.62
C LYS A 421 -6.13 5.91 20.61
N GLY A 422 -7.34 6.26 21.05
CA GLY A 422 -7.80 7.63 21.20
C GLY A 422 -8.43 8.22 19.93
N VAL A 423 -8.72 7.42 18.92
CA VAL A 423 -9.56 7.85 17.80
C VAL A 423 -11.00 7.99 18.30
N LYS A 424 -11.66 9.10 17.96
CA LYS A 424 -13.06 9.31 18.31
C LYS A 424 -13.94 8.21 17.76
N GLU A 425 -14.96 7.77 18.49
CA GLU A 425 -15.85 6.68 18.08
C GLU A 425 -16.45 6.93 16.70
N GLU A 426 -16.99 8.11 16.45
CA GLU A 426 -17.57 8.49 15.16
C GLU A 426 -16.58 8.35 13.98
N ASP A 427 -15.32 8.66 14.23
CA ASP A 427 -14.26 8.57 13.24
C ASP A 427 -13.79 7.12 13.07
N ALA A 428 -13.72 6.35 14.14
CA ALA A 428 -13.39 4.93 14.08
C ALA A 428 -14.39 4.15 13.22
N TYR A 429 -15.69 4.44 13.31
CA TYR A 429 -16.70 3.86 12.41
C TYR A 429 -16.54 4.29 10.95
N ASN A 430 -15.85 5.39 10.68
CA ASN A 430 -15.58 5.86 9.32
C ASN A 430 -14.22 5.39 8.76
N TYR A 431 -13.55 4.42 9.37
CA TYR A 431 -12.28 3.92 8.85
C TYR A 431 -12.44 3.33 7.44
N SER A 432 -11.35 3.34 6.68
CA SER A 432 -11.21 2.60 5.44
C SER A 432 -9.86 1.89 5.37
N ALA A 433 -9.76 0.90 4.52
CA ALA A 433 -8.47 0.35 4.13
C ALA A 433 -7.72 1.38 3.27
N ILE A 434 -6.43 1.47 3.49
CA ILE A 434 -5.53 2.38 2.78
C ILE A 434 -4.40 1.57 2.16
N GLY A 435 -4.29 1.60 0.86
CA GLY A 435 -3.26 0.82 0.19
C GLY A 435 -3.56 -0.67 0.21
N CYS A 436 -2.88 -1.42 1.06
CA CYS A 436 -2.95 -2.88 1.12
C CYS A 436 -3.96 -3.37 2.17
N VAL A 437 -3.51 -3.43 3.43
CA VAL A 437 -4.29 -3.90 4.59
C VAL A 437 -4.32 -2.88 5.72
N GLU A 438 -3.57 -1.83 5.55
CA GLU A 438 -3.51 -0.73 6.50
C GLU A 438 -4.88 -0.05 6.60
N THR A 439 -5.15 0.53 7.77
CA THR A 439 -6.42 1.20 8.03
C THR A 439 -6.19 2.61 8.56
N ALA A 440 -7.05 3.54 8.16
CA ALA A 440 -7.00 4.93 8.58
C ALA A 440 -8.38 5.57 8.51
N VAL A 441 -8.52 6.76 9.08
CA VAL A 441 -9.74 7.58 8.95
C VAL A 441 -9.60 8.52 7.75
N PRO A 442 -10.35 8.33 6.65
CA PRO A 442 -10.27 9.17 5.47
C PRO A 442 -10.45 10.66 5.80
N GLY A 443 -9.59 11.48 5.22
CA GLY A 443 -9.63 12.93 5.38
C GLY A 443 -9.18 13.47 6.74
N LYS A 444 -8.83 12.61 7.71
CA LYS A 444 -8.45 13.03 9.07
C LYS A 444 -7.12 12.48 9.54
N TRP A 445 -6.54 11.50 8.82
CA TRP A 445 -5.35 10.78 9.22
C TRP A 445 -4.09 11.42 8.66
N GLY A 446 -3.05 11.43 9.48
CA GLY A 446 -1.72 11.84 9.04
C GLY A 446 -1.13 10.85 8.02
N TYR A 447 -0.03 11.26 7.47
CA TYR A 447 0.52 10.72 6.21
C TYR A 447 1.14 9.32 6.32
N ARG A 448 1.33 8.75 7.52
CA ARG A 448 2.10 7.53 7.72
C ARG A 448 1.38 6.55 8.62
N CYS A 449 0.37 5.92 8.07
CA CYS A 449 -0.27 4.81 8.76
C CYS A 449 0.50 3.49 8.64
N THR A 450 1.61 3.45 7.87
CA THR A 450 2.40 2.22 7.68
C THR A 450 3.86 2.48 7.31
N GLY A 451 4.70 1.50 7.62
CA GLY A 451 5.93 1.15 6.97
C GLY A 451 7.01 2.19 6.81
N MET A 452 7.44 2.85 7.89
CA MET A 452 8.71 3.58 7.81
C MET A 452 9.91 2.62 7.78
N SER A 453 9.86 1.52 8.51
CA SER A 453 10.91 0.48 8.51
C SER A 453 10.31 -0.92 8.42
N TYR A 454 11.11 -1.85 7.92
CA TYR A 454 10.80 -3.27 7.89
C TYR A 454 11.73 -4.01 8.85
N MET A 455 11.16 -4.65 9.89
CA MET A 455 11.92 -5.46 10.84
C MET A 455 11.94 -6.91 10.36
N ASN A 456 13.08 -7.38 9.89
CA ASN A 456 13.28 -8.75 9.42
C ASN A 456 13.58 -9.66 10.62
N PHE A 457 12.55 -10.29 11.18
CA PHE A 457 12.67 -11.08 12.40
C PHE A 457 13.59 -12.30 12.27
N PRO A 458 13.55 -13.12 11.21
CA PRO A 458 14.52 -14.20 11.03
C PRO A 458 15.98 -13.72 10.99
N ARG A 459 16.25 -12.59 10.32
CA ARG A 459 17.59 -12.00 10.30
C ARG A 459 18.01 -11.50 11.69
N ILE A 460 17.06 -10.96 12.48
CA ILE A 460 17.27 -10.59 13.89
C ILE A 460 17.66 -11.81 14.74
N LEU A 461 16.99 -12.96 14.54
CA LEU A 461 17.37 -14.21 15.21
C LEU A 461 18.81 -14.60 14.88
N LEU A 462 19.19 -14.58 13.60
CA LEU A 462 20.56 -14.91 13.19
C LEU A 462 21.61 -13.95 13.78
N ILE A 463 21.28 -12.65 13.88
CA ILE A 463 22.14 -11.67 14.55
C ILE A 463 22.29 -12.00 16.05
N ALA A 464 21.19 -12.34 16.72
CA ALA A 464 21.23 -12.74 18.13
C ALA A 464 22.04 -14.01 18.36
N MET A 465 21.91 -15.02 17.47
CA MET A 465 22.68 -16.26 17.50
C MET A 465 24.18 -16.04 17.26
N ASN A 466 24.54 -15.03 16.47
CA ASN A 466 25.92 -14.70 16.09
C ASN A 466 26.49 -13.51 16.91
N ASP A 467 26.15 -13.44 18.18
CA ASP A 467 26.67 -12.41 19.11
C ASP A 467 26.60 -10.96 18.59
N GLY A 468 25.48 -10.61 17.98
CA GLY A 468 25.21 -9.25 17.48
C GLY A 468 25.85 -8.90 16.12
N ILE A 469 26.44 -9.86 15.44
CA ILE A 469 27.00 -9.69 14.10
C ILE A 469 26.02 -10.23 13.06
N ASP A 470 25.67 -9.40 12.09
CA ASP A 470 24.83 -9.82 10.97
C ASP A 470 25.60 -10.77 10.03
N VAL A 471 25.16 -12.00 9.90
CA VAL A 471 25.80 -13.04 9.08
C VAL A 471 25.85 -12.65 7.61
N THR A 472 24.84 -11.92 7.12
CA THR A 472 24.74 -11.51 5.71
C THR A 472 25.79 -10.49 5.30
N SER A 473 26.02 -9.46 6.13
CA SER A 473 26.95 -8.38 5.84
C SER A 473 28.30 -8.48 6.56
N GLY A 474 28.42 -9.35 7.57
CA GLY A 474 29.61 -9.43 8.44
C GLY A 474 29.76 -8.23 9.38
N LYS A 475 28.79 -7.31 9.45
CA LYS A 475 28.85 -6.11 10.28
C LYS A 475 28.21 -6.35 11.65
N ARG A 476 28.77 -5.69 12.68
CA ARG A 476 28.16 -5.67 14.01
C ARG A 476 26.95 -4.74 14.03
N PHE A 477 25.80 -5.25 14.44
CA PHE A 477 24.52 -4.50 14.52
C PHE A 477 24.13 -4.19 15.96
N THR A 478 24.47 -5.07 16.91
CA THR A 478 24.18 -4.86 18.31
C THR A 478 25.43 -5.14 19.15
N LYS A 479 25.38 -4.80 20.43
CA LYS A 479 26.52 -5.08 21.34
C LYS A 479 26.87 -6.55 21.50
N GLY A 480 25.89 -7.45 21.15
CA GLY A 480 26.00 -8.88 21.33
C GLY A 480 25.61 -9.35 22.75
N TYR A 481 25.15 -10.62 22.84
CA TYR A 481 24.62 -11.20 24.06
C TYR A 481 25.13 -12.64 24.25
N GLY A 482 26.22 -12.99 23.60
CA GLY A 482 26.79 -14.31 23.56
C GLY A 482 26.53 -15.07 22.26
N HIS A 483 27.45 -15.91 21.87
CA HIS A 483 27.33 -16.73 20.67
C HIS A 483 26.53 -18.01 20.94
N PHE A 484 25.60 -18.37 20.06
CA PHE A 484 24.65 -19.47 20.20
C PHE A 484 25.30 -20.80 20.54
N THR A 485 26.46 -21.13 19.96
CA THR A 485 27.18 -22.38 20.24
C THR A 485 27.68 -22.53 21.70
N LYS A 486 27.66 -21.44 22.46
CA LYS A 486 28.05 -21.39 23.87
C LYS A 486 26.88 -21.29 24.83
N MET A 487 25.66 -21.17 24.32
CA MET A 487 24.46 -21.07 25.16
C MET A 487 24.08 -22.45 25.71
N SER A 488 23.69 -22.48 26.97
CA SER A 488 23.37 -23.69 27.72
C SER A 488 21.86 -23.94 27.85
N SER A 489 21.05 -22.94 27.60
CA SER A 489 19.58 -23.01 27.72
C SER A 489 18.86 -22.20 26.66
N TYR A 490 17.59 -22.52 26.44
CA TYR A 490 16.69 -21.75 25.59
C TYR A 490 16.47 -20.34 26.14
N GLU A 491 16.42 -20.17 27.44
CA GLU A 491 16.23 -18.90 28.13
C GLU A 491 17.36 -17.91 27.84
N GLU A 492 18.59 -18.39 27.72
CA GLU A 492 19.75 -17.59 27.31
C GLU A 492 19.57 -17.06 25.89
N LEU A 493 19.17 -17.90 24.95
CA LEU A 493 18.88 -17.52 23.58
C LEU A 493 17.70 -16.53 23.51
N LYS A 494 16.59 -16.86 24.21
CA LYS A 494 15.40 -16.00 24.21
C LYS A 494 15.71 -14.59 24.71
N LYS A 495 16.49 -14.48 25.78
CA LYS A 495 16.96 -13.20 26.31
C LYS A 495 17.84 -12.45 25.31
N ALA A 496 18.73 -13.14 24.60
CA ALA A 496 19.55 -12.54 23.55
C ALA A 496 18.69 -12.01 22.40
N VAL A 497 17.69 -12.78 21.96
CA VAL A 497 16.73 -12.41 20.91
C VAL A 497 15.93 -11.18 21.32
N ASP A 498 15.32 -11.17 22.52
CA ASP A 498 14.53 -10.06 23.01
C ASP A 498 15.33 -8.76 23.10
N ASN A 499 16.55 -8.84 23.59
CA ASN A 499 17.43 -7.69 23.66
C ASN A 499 17.84 -7.19 22.27
N THR A 500 18.08 -8.08 21.33
CA THR A 500 18.41 -7.74 19.94
C THR A 500 17.22 -7.06 19.26
N ILE A 501 15.98 -7.56 19.46
CA ILE A 501 14.75 -6.90 18.98
C ILE A 501 14.66 -5.49 19.53
N ARG A 502 14.82 -5.30 20.84
CA ARG A 502 14.72 -3.98 21.48
C ARG A 502 15.77 -3.00 20.94
N GLU A 503 17.02 -3.47 20.82
CA GLU A 503 18.12 -2.63 20.34
C GLU A 503 17.89 -2.19 18.88
N LEU A 504 17.51 -3.13 17.99
CA LEU A 504 17.26 -2.82 16.59
C LEU A 504 15.98 -2.00 16.38
N THR A 505 14.93 -2.22 17.20
CA THR A 505 13.74 -1.37 17.19
C THR A 505 14.10 0.08 17.53
N ARG A 506 14.95 0.30 18.54
CA ARG A 506 15.44 1.64 18.86
C ARG A 506 16.22 2.26 17.70
N MET A 507 17.07 1.49 17.01
CA MET A 507 17.82 1.99 15.84
C MET A 507 16.89 2.35 14.68
N SER A 508 15.84 1.56 14.43
CA SER A 508 14.85 1.88 13.40
C SER A 508 14.14 3.21 13.68
N VAL A 509 13.81 3.48 14.94
CA VAL A 509 13.20 4.76 15.35
C VAL A 509 14.10 5.96 15.06
N ILE A 510 15.41 5.84 15.27
CA ILE A 510 16.38 6.91 14.97
C ILE A 510 16.40 7.19 13.45
N VAL A 511 16.45 6.14 12.64
CA VAL A 511 16.41 6.26 11.16
C VAL A 511 15.10 6.91 10.72
N GLU A 512 13.98 6.43 11.25
CA GLU A 512 12.66 6.95 10.91
C GLU A 512 12.51 8.43 11.25
N ASN A 513 13.03 8.86 12.41
CA ASN A 513 12.97 10.26 12.82
C ASN A 513 13.77 11.17 11.87
N ALA A 514 14.95 10.74 11.44
CA ALA A 514 15.77 11.50 10.48
C ALA A 514 15.07 11.64 9.12
N ILE A 515 14.49 10.55 8.62
CA ILE A 515 13.79 10.54 7.34
C ILE A 515 12.50 11.35 7.40
N ASP A 516 11.74 11.24 8.50
CA ASP A 516 10.53 12.02 8.69
C ASP A 516 10.80 13.52 8.66
N LEU A 517 11.89 13.94 9.30
CA LEU A 517 12.31 15.33 9.30
C LEU A 517 12.69 15.81 7.88
N ALA A 518 13.34 14.96 7.07
CA ALA A 518 13.61 15.28 5.67
C ALA A 518 12.33 15.42 4.84
N LEU A 519 11.38 14.50 5.01
CA LEU A 519 10.08 14.54 4.34
C LEU A 519 9.31 15.83 4.65
N GLU A 520 9.30 16.23 5.90
CA GLU A 520 8.65 17.48 6.36
C GLU A 520 9.28 18.72 5.70
N ARG A 521 10.63 18.78 5.71
CA ARG A 521 11.37 19.98 5.30
C ARG A 521 11.52 20.16 3.81
N ASP A 522 11.61 19.05 3.07
CA ASP A 522 12.05 19.09 1.67
C ASP A 522 10.95 18.78 0.66
N VAL A 523 9.92 18.03 1.05
CA VAL A 523 8.83 17.61 0.14
C VAL A 523 7.46 17.72 0.77
N PRO A 524 7.05 18.90 1.29
CA PRO A 524 5.68 19.10 1.75
C PRO A 524 4.69 18.97 0.58
N ASP A 525 3.53 18.33 0.85
CA ASP A 525 2.47 18.12 -0.13
C ASP A 525 1.31 19.08 0.14
N ILE A 526 1.11 20.05 -0.74
CA ILE A 526 0.21 21.19 -0.50
C ILE A 526 -1.23 20.84 -0.83
N LEU A 527 -1.49 20.17 -1.96
CA LEU A 527 -2.84 19.73 -2.31
C LEU A 527 -3.35 18.69 -1.31
N CYS A 528 -2.52 17.72 -0.95
CA CYS A 528 -2.87 16.74 0.07
C CYS A 528 -3.22 17.43 1.40
N SER A 529 -2.39 18.37 1.85
CA SER A 529 -2.64 19.16 3.07
C SER A 529 -3.91 20.01 3.00
N THR A 530 -4.27 20.50 1.81
CA THR A 530 -5.52 21.25 1.59
C THR A 530 -6.74 20.37 1.87
N LEU A 531 -6.67 19.08 1.50
CA LEU A 531 -7.79 18.14 1.50
C LEU A 531 -7.82 17.21 2.73
N VAL A 532 -6.93 17.40 3.69
CA VAL A 532 -6.94 16.70 4.98
C VAL A 532 -7.35 17.67 6.08
N GLN A 533 -8.37 17.26 6.86
CA GLN A 533 -8.97 18.09 7.88
C GLN A 533 -7.93 18.56 8.91
N ASP A 534 -8.13 19.77 9.36
CA ASP A 534 -7.38 20.51 10.36
C ASP A 534 -6.05 21.13 9.86
N CYS A 535 -5.47 20.65 8.77
CA CYS A 535 -4.25 21.25 8.20
C CYS A 535 -4.42 22.75 7.90
N ILE A 536 -5.52 23.13 7.24
CA ILE A 536 -5.84 24.57 6.98
C ILE A 536 -6.11 25.30 8.29
N GLY A 537 -6.87 24.70 9.22
CA GLY A 537 -7.19 25.31 10.51
C GLY A 537 -5.95 25.60 11.37
N ARG A 538 -4.98 24.71 11.36
CA ARG A 538 -3.70 24.84 12.05
C ARG A 538 -2.68 25.69 11.28
N GLY A 539 -2.88 25.90 9.98
CA GLY A 539 -1.89 26.52 9.09
C GLY A 539 -0.61 25.72 8.94
N LYS A 540 -0.73 24.38 8.89
CA LYS A 540 0.37 23.41 8.83
C LYS A 540 0.13 22.37 7.74
N THR A 541 1.21 21.95 7.10
CA THR A 541 1.14 20.82 6.18
C THR A 541 0.84 19.52 6.94
N ILE A 542 0.36 18.51 6.22
CA ILE A 542 0.10 17.19 6.78
C ILE A 542 1.37 16.58 7.42
N LYS A 543 2.54 16.84 6.86
CA LYS A 543 3.85 16.35 7.36
C LYS A 543 4.35 17.11 8.59
N GLU A 544 3.86 18.32 8.81
CA GLU A 544 4.11 19.11 10.03
C GLU A 544 3.15 18.78 11.19
N GLY A 545 2.34 17.74 11.04
CA GLY A 545 1.33 17.38 12.04
C GLY A 545 0.05 18.21 11.94
N GLY A 546 -0.34 18.65 10.75
CA GLY A 546 -1.55 19.42 10.51
C GLY A 546 -2.85 18.61 10.61
N ALA A 547 -2.80 17.28 10.38
CA ALA A 547 -3.97 16.41 10.44
C ALA A 547 -4.52 16.23 11.86
N ILE A 548 -5.76 15.74 11.99
CA ILE A 548 -6.40 15.45 13.28
C ILE A 548 -5.69 14.28 13.98
N TYR A 549 -5.46 13.19 13.24
CA TYR A 549 -4.80 11.96 13.72
C TYR A 549 -3.44 11.80 13.06
N ASP A 550 -2.44 11.48 13.86
CA ASP A 550 -1.09 11.20 13.34
C ASP A 550 -0.48 10.00 14.06
N PHE A 551 -0.47 8.87 13.38
CA PHE A 551 0.11 7.61 13.82
C PHE A 551 1.15 7.12 12.84
N ILE A 552 2.08 6.31 13.33
CA ILE A 552 3.09 5.65 12.49
C ILE A 552 3.15 4.17 12.82
N SER A 553 3.20 3.34 11.78
CA SER A 553 3.30 1.89 11.88
C SER A 553 4.70 1.41 11.50
N GLY A 554 5.33 0.64 12.39
CA GLY A 554 6.47 -0.20 12.03
C GLY A 554 6.00 -1.55 11.50
N LEU A 555 6.64 -2.05 10.45
CA LEU A 555 6.30 -3.33 9.84
C LEU A 555 7.31 -4.42 10.17
N GLN A 556 6.83 -5.65 10.33
CA GLN A 556 7.64 -6.84 10.48
C GLN A 556 7.55 -7.75 9.24
N VAL A 557 8.58 -8.56 9.02
CA VAL A 557 8.65 -9.58 7.96
C VAL A 557 9.13 -10.90 8.56
N GLY A 558 8.49 -12.02 8.16
CA GLY A 558 8.93 -13.36 8.49
C GLY A 558 8.65 -13.78 9.93
N ILE A 559 7.58 -13.27 10.55
CA ILE A 559 7.25 -13.64 11.94
C ILE A 559 7.01 -15.14 12.13
N ALA A 560 6.37 -15.81 11.15
CA ALA A 560 6.16 -17.24 11.18
C ALA A 560 7.48 -18.01 11.14
N ASN A 561 8.42 -17.64 10.26
CA ASN A 561 9.75 -18.24 10.21
C ASN A 561 10.53 -18.05 11.53
N MET A 562 10.39 -16.89 12.17
CA MET A 562 11.00 -16.63 13.48
C MET A 562 10.46 -17.58 14.56
N ALA A 563 9.13 -17.71 14.63
CA ALA A 563 8.50 -18.58 15.63
C ALA A 563 8.81 -20.05 15.40
N ASP A 564 8.72 -20.52 14.15
CA ASP A 564 9.07 -21.88 13.77
C ASP A 564 10.55 -22.21 14.09
N SER A 565 11.43 -21.21 13.86
CA SER A 565 12.86 -21.33 14.21
C SER A 565 13.07 -21.44 15.73
N LEU A 566 12.43 -20.58 16.51
CA LEU A 566 12.52 -20.63 17.97
C LEU A 566 11.92 -21.92 18.54
N CYS A 567 10.81 -22.39 17.98
CA CYS A 567 10.19 -23.67 18.37
C CYS A 567 11.12 -24.84 18.07
N ALA A 568 11.74 -24.88 16.89
CA ALA A 568 12.68 -25.90 16.52
C ALA A 568 13.91 -25.92 17.45
N ILE A 569 14.50 -24.77 17.75
CA ILE A 569 15.63 -24.64 18.66
C ILE A 569 15.22 -25.10 20.07
N LYS A 570 14.12 -24.59 20.61
CA LYS A 570 13.65 -24.94 21.94
C LYS A 570 13.50 -26.44 22.09
N LYS A 571 12.73 -27.05 21.19
CA LYS A 571 12.38 -28.46 21.25
C LYS A 571 13.54 -29.38 20.92
N LEU A 572 14.18 -29.19 19.77
CA LEU A 572 15.13 -30.16 19.22
C LEU A 572 16.54 -29.99 19.76
N VAL A 573 16.94 -28.76 20.17
CA VAL A 573 18.29 -28.51 20.70
C VAL A 573 18.30 -28.55 22.21
N PHE A 574 17.40 -27.88 22.90
CA PHE A 574 17.50 -27.74 24.36
C PHE A 574 16.69 -28.80 25.13
N GLU A 575 15.45 -29.14 24.67
CA GLU A 575 14.59 -30.11 25.36
C GLU A 575 14.93 -31.56 24.99
N GLU A 576 14.84 -31.92 23.72
CA GLU A 576 15.05 -33.31 23.23
C GLU A 576 16.51 -33.62 22.94
N LYS A 577 17.36 -32.61 22.79
CA LYS A 577 18.81 -32.76 22.52
C LYS A 577 19.14 -33.63 21.30
N LYS A 578 18.28 -33.57 20.27
CA LYS A 578 18.49 -34.28 18.99
C LYS A 578 19.59 -33.64 18.14
N ILE A 579 19.81 -32.36 18.30
CA ILE A 579 20.77 -31.53 17.56
C ILE A 579 21.48 -30.67 18.60
N THR A 580 22.82 -30.59 18.53
CA THR A 580 23.59 -29.67 19.37
C THR A 580 23.53 -28.21 18.80
N THR A 581 23.84 -27.25 19.67
CA THR A 581 23.94 -25.84 19.23
C THR A 581 24.99 -25.66 18.13
N THR A 582 26.08 -26.39 18.18
CA THR A 582 27.16 -26.33 17.18
C THR A 582 26.75 -26.97 15.87
N GLU A 583 26.16 -28.17 15.88
CA GLU A 583 25.67 -28.82 14.65
C GLU A 583 24.62 -27.97 13.93
N LEU A 584 23.67 -27.37 14.66
CA LEU A 584 22.68 -26.48 14.05
C LEU A 584 23.36 -25.28 13.44
N TYR A 585 24.27 -24.60 14.16
CA TYR A 585 24.93 -23.41 13.66
C TYR A 585 25.77 -23.69 12.41
N GLU A 586 26.51 -24.78 12.37
CA GLU A 586 27.28 -25.24 11.22
C GLU A 586 26.37 -25.58 10.03
N ALA A 587 25.22 -26.21 10.27
CA ALA A 587 24.25 -26.53 9.23
C ALA A 587 23.67 -25.27 8.59
N LEU A 588 23.42 -24.23 9.39
CA LEU A 588 22.95 -22.92 8.87
C LEU A 588 24.03 -22.23 8.02
N LEU A 589 25.29 -22.28 8.43
CA LEU A 589 26.39 -21.70 7.64
C LEU A 589 26.63 -22.44 6.32
N ASP A 590 26.40 -23.73 6.28
CA ASP A 590 26.48 -24.60 5.09
C ASP A 590 25.23 -24.49 4.18
N ASP A 591 24.23 -23.75 4.59
CA ASP A 591 22.92 -23.71 3.89
C ASP A 591 22.31 -25.10 3.68
N PHE A 592 22.53 -26.03 4.62
CA PHE A 592 22.07 -27.41 4.56
C PHE A 592 22.51 -28.19 3.29
N ASN A 593 23.70 -27.91 2.76
CA ASN A 593 24.12 -28.50 1.48
C ASN A 593 24.80 -29.86 1.64
N SER A 594 25.48 -30.11 2.75
CA SER A 594 26.10 -31.40 2.99
C SER A 594 25.07 -32.48 3.39
N PRO A 595 25.31 -33.79 3.12
CA PRO A 595 24.37 -34.85 3.45
C PRO A 595 23.99 -34.91 4.94
N GLU A 596 24.91 -34.59 5.83
CA GLU A 596 24.68 -34.51 7.27
C GLU A 596 23.74 -33.35 7.60
N ASN A 597 23.98 -32.19 7.03
CA ASN A 597 23.20 -30.98 7.25
C ASN A 597 21.81 -31.07 6.60
N MET A 598 21.66 -31.78 5.48
CA MET A 598 20.34 -32.12 4.91
C MET A 598 19.50 -32.95 5.88
N LYS A 599 20.09 -33.84 6.66
CA LYS A 599 19.36 -34.59 7.70
C LYS A 599 18.89 -33.67 8.82
N ILE A 600 19.74 -32.71 9.24
CA ILE A 600 19.39 -31.71 10.22
C ILE A 600 18.21 -30.90 9.71
N GLN A 601 18.25 -30.45 8.44
CA GLN A 601 17.14 -29.72 7.81
C GLN A 601 15.83 -30.54 7.89
N GLN A 602 15.86 -31.83 7.55
CA GLN A 602 14.66 -32.67 7.61
C GLN A 602 14.11 -32.77 9.04
N ILE A 603 14.98 -32.95 10.05
CA ILE A 603 14.59 -32.95 11.44
C ILE A 603 13.94 -31.64 11.86
N LEU A 604 14.50 -30.47 11.47
CA LEU A 604 13.95 -29.17 11.75
C LEU A 604 12.55 -28.97 11.13
N ILE A 605 12.33 -29.45 9.91
CA ILE A 605 11.06 -29.33 9.19
C ILE A 605 9.99 -30.27 9.77
N GLN A 606 10.37 -31.54 10.11
CA GLN A 606 9.40 -32.57 10.38
C GLN A 606 9.09 -32.75 11.87
N ASP A 607 10.07 -32.55 12.77
CA ASP A 607 9.95 -32.92 14.18
C ASP A 607 9.54 -31.72 15.07
N ALA A 608 9.69 -30.49 14.61
CA ALA A 608 9.27 -29.30 15.35
C ALA A 608 7.85 -28.88 14.99
N PRO A 609 7.01 -28.51 15.97
CA PRO A 609 5.73 -27.86 15.70
C PRO A 609 5.91 -26.60 14.84
N LYS A 610 4.89 -26.29 14.04
CA LYS A 610 4.89 -25.14 13.14
C LYS A 610 3.67 -24.26 13.39
N TYR A 611 3.87 -22.94 13.30
CA TYR A 611 2.82 -21.95 13.35
C TYR A 611 1.81 -22.16 12.21
N GLY A 612 0.53 -21.90 12.48
CA GLY A 612 -0.56 -22.10 11.52
C GLY A 612 -1.29 -23.44 11.61
N ASN A 613 -0.95 -24.25 12.62
CA ASN A 613 -1.55 -25.58 12.84
C ASN A 613 -2.37 -25.70 14.14
N ASP A 614 -2.77 -24.58 14.75
CA ASP A 614 -3.43 -24.53 16.05
C ASP A 614 -2.63 -25.24 17.14
N ASN A 615 -1.32 -25.03 17.15
CA ASN A 615 -0.40 -25.61 18.11
C ASN A 615 0.20 -24.52 19.02
N ASP A 616 -0.15 -24.56 20.31
CA ASP A 616 0.24 -23.54 21.29
C ASP A 616 1.75 -23.41 21.47
N GLU A 617 2.52 -24.49 21.29
CA GLU A 617 4.00 -24.45 21.42
C GLU A 617 4.64 -23.52 20.37
N ALA A 618 4.11 -23.49 19.15
CA ALA A 618 4.59 -22.63 18.08
C ALA A 618 3.86 -21.27 18.06
N ASP A 619 2.53 -21.29 18.22
CA ASP A 619 1.70 -20.10 18.06
C ASP A 619 2.01 -19.02 19.11
N TYR A 620 2.20 -19.39 20.38
CA TYR A 620 2.54 -18.42 21.42
C TYR A 620 3.96 -17.86 21.32
N LEU A 621 4.87 -18.49 20.59
CA LEU A 621 6.18 -17.91 20.30
C LEU A 621 6.07 -16.72 19.34
N VAL A 622 5.14 -16.77 18.38
CA VAL A 622 4.81 -15.62 17.53
C VAL A 622 4.33 -14.44 18.39
N VAL A 623 3.38 -14.72 19.30
CA VAL A 623 2.80 -13.72 20.21
C VAL A 623 3.88 -13.08 21.08
N ASP A 624 4.73 -13.89 21.67
CA ASP A 624 5.78 -13.45 22.59
C ASP A 624 6.82 -12.55 21.90
N VAL A 625 7.30 -12.95 20.73
CA VAL A 625 8.22 -12.13 19.93
C VAL A 625 7.56 -10.82 19.49
N TYR A 626 6.30 -10.88 19.08
CA TYR A 626 5.58 -9.68 18.63
C TYR A 626 5.34 -8.71 19.77
N ASN A 627 4.99 -9.21 20.95
CA ASN A 627 4.83 -8.39 22.16
C ASN A 627 6.14 -7.69 22.54
N THR A 628 7.29 -8.38 22.47
CA THR A 628 8.60 -7.75 22.72
C THR A 628 8.82 -6.54 21.80
N TYR A 629 8.46 -6.67 20.53
CA TYR A 629 8.56 -5.59 19.54
C TYR A 629 7.55 -4.45 19.83
N ILE A 630 6.28 -4.78 20.08
CA ILE A 630 5.22 -3.81 20.40
C ILE A 630 5.58 -3.01 21.65
N ASP A 631 6.02 -3.69 22.71
CA ASP A 631 6.36 -3.06 24.00
C ASP A 631 7.56 -2.12 23.86
N GLU A 632 8.51 -2.45 22.99
CA GLU A 632 9.62 -1.55 22.74
C GLU A 632 9.19 -0.33 21.92
N MET A 633 8.39 -0.53 20.85
CA MET A 633 7.90 0.56 20.00
C MET A 633 7.06 1.59 20.78
N LYS A 634 6.23 1.14 21.70
CA LYS A 634 5.38 2.02 22.54
C LYS A 634 6.17 3.02 23.38
N LYS A 635 7.45 2.80 23.62
CA LYS A 635 8.31 3.72 24.39
C LYS A 635 8.66 5.00 23.60
N TYR A 636 8.49 4.98 22.27
CA TYR A 636 8.94 6.06 21.41
C TYR A 636 7.74 6.76 20.77
N PRO A 637 7.52 8.06 21.04
CA PRO A 637 6.54 8.85 20.30
C PRO A 637 6.98 9.01 18.84
N ASN A 638 6.07 9.31 17.93
CA ASN A 638 6.46 9.72 16.59
C ASN A 638 7.02 11.14 16.57
N THR A 639 7.63 11.56 15.46
CA THR A 639 8.27 12.87 15.32
C THR A 639 7.29 14.04 15.46
N ARG A 640 6.00 13.82 15.30
CA ARG A 640 4.95 14.84 15.35
C ARG A 640 4.30 14.95 16.71
N TYR A 641 4.72 14.13 17.66
CA TYR A 641 4.26 14.19 19.04
C TYR A 641 4.48 15.59 19.63
N GLY A 642 3.43 16.13 20.28
CA GLY A 642 3.47 17.48 20.85
C GLY A 642 3.20 18.61 19.86
N ARG A 643 3.06 18.33 18.55
CA ARG A 643 2.68 19.35 17.56
C ARG A 643 1.18 19.50 17.40
N GLY A 644 0.41 18.77 18.19
CA GLY A 644 -1.01 18.99 18.36
C GLY A 644 -1.96 17.94 17.76
N PRO A 645 -1.61 17.04 16.83
CA PRO A 645 -2.53 16.00 16.40
C PRO A 645 -2.78 14.99 17.53
N ILE A 646 -3.95 14.36 17.51
CA ILE A 646 -4.25 13.21 18.34
C ILE A 646 -3.42 12.03 17.82
N GLY A 647 -2.87 11.24 18.72
CA GLY A 647 -2.01 10.12 18.41
C GLY A 647 -0.58 10.40 18.88
N GLY A 648 0.32 10.63 17.94
CA GLY A 648 1.73 10.83 18.26
C GLY A 648 2.40 9.56 18.79
N ILE A 649 1.82 8.38 18.51
CA ILE A 649 2.27 7.07 18.96
C ILE A 649 2.69 6.20 17.77
N ARG A 650 3.45 5.17 18.10
CA ARG A 650 3.83 4.10 17.19
C ARG A 650 3.03 2.85 17.51
N TYR A 651 2.59 2.15 16.49
CA TYR A 651 1.94 0.85 16.62
C TYR A 651 2.53 -0.15 15.62
N ALA A 652 2.29 -1.43 15.86
CA ALA A 652 2.76 -2.48 14.98
C ALA A 652 1.84 -2.67 13.78
N GLY A 653 2.43 -3.17 12.70
CA GLY A 653 1.75 -3.69 11.52
C GLY A 653 2.47 -4.91 10.99
N THR A 654 1.85 -5.64 10.10
CA THR A 654 2.50 -6.74 9.40
C THR A 654 2.94 -6.28 8.01
N SER A 655 3.96 -6.94 7.46
CA SER A 655 4.38 -6.68 6.09
C SER A 655 3.24 -6.98 5.12
N SER A 656 2.91 -6.01 4.32
CA SER A 656 2.23 -6.14 3.07
C SER A 656 3.24 -6.00 1.92
N ILE A 657 2.82 -6.00 0.67
CA ILE A 657 3.69 -6.02 -0.52
C ILE A 657 4.50 -7.33 -0.63
N SER A 658 5.40 -7.45 -1.59
CA SER A 658 6.28 -8.60 -1.76
C SER A 658 7.60 -8.48 -0.94
N ALA A 659 7.57 -7.75 0.19
CA ALA A 659 8.75 -7.54 1.03
C ALA A 659 9.34 -8.85 1.58
N ASN A 660 8.51 -9.89 1.79
CA ASN A 660 8.96 -11.21 2.17
C ASN A 660 9.94 -11.82 1.15
N VAL A 661 9.78 -11.57 -0.15
CA VAL A 661 10.70 -12.02 -1.20
C VAL A 661 12.03 -11.26 -1.09
N GLY A 662 12.00 -9.93 -1.12
CA GLY A 662 13.21 -9.09 -1.06
C GLY A 662 13.99 -9.26 0.25
N GLN A 663 13.31 -9.31 1.38
CA GLN A 663 13.92 -9.53 2.69
C GLN A 663 14.42 -10.98 2.87
N GLY A 664 13.71 -11.96 2.29
CA GLY A 664 14.16 -13.35 2.26
C GLY A 664 15.45 -13.53 1.48
N PHE A 665 15.60 -12.83 0.34
CA PHE A 665 16.83 -12.82 -0.44
C PHE A 665 18.04 -12.30 0.36
N GLN A 666 17.83 -11.39 1.31
CA GLN A 666 18.86 -10.87 2.22
C GLN A 666 19.06 -11.71 3.49
N THR A 667 18.35 -12.82 3.65
CA THR A 667 18.40 -13.64 4.86
C THR A 667 19.04 -14.99 4.57
N MET A 668 20.04 -15.35 5.36
CA MET A 668 20.72 -16.65 5.31
C MET A 668 19.78 -17.77 5.78
N ALA A 669 20.23 -19.03 5.75
CA ALA A 669 19.46 -20.18 6.21
C ALA A 669 18.96 -19.99 7.65
N THR A 670 17.76 -20.48 7.95
CA THR A 670 17.10 -20.27 9.25
C THR A 670 16.75 -21.60 9.93
N PRO A 671 16.68 -21.62 11.28
CA PRO A 671 16.47 -22.85 12.07
C PRO A 671 15.10 -23.52 11.87
N ASP A 672 14.15 -22.92 11.17
CA ASP A 672 12.90 -23.57 10.73
C ASP A 672 13.10 -24.54 9.55
N GLY A 673 14.32 -24.59 8.99
CA GLY A 673 14.71 -25.42 7.85
C GLY A 673 14.68 -24.68 6.50
N ARG A 674 14.40 -23.35 6.47
CA ARG A 674 14.41 -22.52 5.27
C ARG A 674 15.85 -22.31 4.78
N LYS A 675 16.08 -22.46 3.48
CA LYS A 675 17.36 -22.18 2.84
C LYS A 675 17.63 -20.69 2.69
N ALA A 676 18.90 -20.33 2.60
CA ALA A 676 19.34 -18.96 2.34
C ALA A 676 18.74 -18.42 1.03
N HIS A 677 18.50 -17.12 0.99
CA HIS A 677 18.04 -16.40 -0.20
C HIS A 677 16.68 -16.84 -0.77
N THR A 678 15.88 -17.59 -0.01
CA THR A 678 14.52 -17.95 -0.35
C THR A 678 13.51 -17.00 0.33
N PRO A 679 12.27 -16.84 -0.21
CA PRO A 679 11.26 -15.99 0.43
C PRO A 679 10.98 -16.34 1.89
N LEU A 680 10.64 -15.33 2.69
CA LEU A 680 10.08 -15.48 4.03
C LEU A 680 8.55 -15.61 3.95
N ALA A 681 7.89 -15.96 5.05
CA ALA A 681 6.45 -15.90 5.16
C ALA A 681 5.96 -14.44 5.08
N GLU A 682 4.88 -14.23 4.34
CA GLU A 682 4.27 -12.91 4.19
C GLU A 682 3.28 -12.61 5.33
N GLY A 683 3.25 -11.37 5.79
CA GLY A 683 2.31 -10.88 6.79
C GLY A 683 2.32 -11.70 8.08
N CYS A 684 1.15 -12.22 8.44
CA CYS A 684 0.94 -13.18 9.52
C CYS A 684 0.60 -14.59 9.02
N SER A 685 0.77 -14.84 7.72
CA SER A 685 0.54 -16.17 7.15
C SER A 685 1.59 -17.15 7.65
N PRO A 686 1.26 -18.45 7.75
CA PRO A 686 2.24 -19.49 8.04
C PRO A 686 3.38 -19.54 7.01
N ALA A 687 4.51 -20.13 7.38
CA ALA A 687 5.58 -20.42 6.44
C ALA A 687 5.08 -21.38 5.34
N HIS A 688 5.61 -21.23 4.12
CA HIS A 688 5.14 -21.96 2.94
C HIS A 688 5.12 -23.47 3.18
N ALA A 689 4.01 -24.11 2.88
CA ALA A 689 3.75 -25.55 3.04
C ALA A 689 3.91 -26.10 4.48
N MET A 690 3.92 -25.25 5.50
CA MET A 690 4.01 -25.67 6.90
C MET A 690 2.66 -25.79 7.60
N ASP A 691 1.62 -25.16 7.11
CA ASP A 691 0.23 -25.22 7.58
C ASP A 691 -0.50 -26.45 7.03
N LYS A 692 -0.44 -27.56 7.74
CA LYS A 692 -0.92 -28.88 7.29
C LYS A 692 -2.29 -29.27 7.84
N HIS A 693 -2.84 -28.51 8.79
CA HIS A 693 -4.10 -28.84 9.47
C HIS A 693 -5.32 -28.07 8.92
N GLY A 694 -5.16 -27.46 7.74
CA GLY A 694 -6.24 -26.77 7.02
C GLY A 694 -6.49 -25.34 7.50
N PRO A 695 -7.38 -24.62 6.78
CA PRO A 695 -7.57 -23.18 6.95
C PRO A 695 -8.16 -22.77 8.29
N THR A 696 -8.95 -23.63 8.94
CA THR A 696 -9.50 -23.35 10.28
C THR A 696 -8.41 -23.36 11.37
N ALA A 697 -7.40 -24.21 11.25
CA ALA A 697 -6.25 -24.21 12.14
C ALA A 697 -5.42 -22.94 11.94
N VAL A 698 -5.22 -22.51 10.69
CA VAL A 698 -4.55 -21.22 10.39
C VAL A 698 -5.30 -20.06 11.05
N PHE A 699 -6.62 -20.00 10.93
CA PHE A 699 -7.42 -18.93 11.56
C PHE A 699 -7.25 -18.91 13.08
N LYS A 700 -7.25 -20.07 13.73
CA LYS A 700 -7.03 -20.13 15.17
C LYS A 700 -5.61 -19.73 15.57
N SER A 701 -4.58 -20.12 14.82
CA SER A 701 -3.21 -19.68 15.09
C SER A 701 -3.06 -18.16 14.95
N VAL A 702 -3.57 -17.59 13.86
CA VAL A 702 -3.52 -16.13 13.60
C VAL A 702 -4.30 -15.34 14.64
N SER A 703 -5.43 -15.86 15.13
CA SER A 703 -6.25 -15.20 16.13
C SER A 703 -5.62 -15.12 17.53
N LYS A 704 -4.55 -15.87 17.79
CA LYS A 704 -3.77 -15.75 19.04
C LYS A 704 -2.89 -14.49 19.06
N LEU A 705 -2.63 -13.88 17.89
CA LEU A 705 -1.88 -12.62 17.80
C LEU A 705 -2.63 -11.49 18.53
N PRO A 706 -1.91 -10.50 19.09
CA PRO A 706 -2.53 -9.34 19.72
C PRO A 706 -3.09 -8.37 18.65
N THR A 707 -4.14 -8.78 17.94
CA THR A 707 -4.71 -8.09 16.78
C THR A 707 -5.13 -6.65 17.07
N HIS A 708 -5.63 -6.37 18.28
CA HIS A 708 -5.96 -5.02 18.75
C HIS A 708 -4.75 -4.09 18.84
N GLU A 709 -3.57 -4.64 19.08
CA GLU A 709 -2.32 -3.87 19.15
C GLU A 709 -1.64 -3.71 17.79
N ILE A 710 -1.96 -4.60 16.84
CA ILE A 710 -1.42 -4.57 15.48
C ILE A 710 -2.35 -3.71 14.59
N THR A 711 -2.56 -2.46 14.97
CA THR A 711 -3.49 -1.53 14.31
C THR A 711 -3.05 -1.13 12.90
N GLY A 712 -1.78 -1.32 12.57
CA GLY A 712 -1.22 -1.08 11.24
C GLY A 712 -1.61 -2.09 10.16
N GLY A 713 -2.44 -3.07 10.51
CA GLY A 713 -2.94 -4.11 9.62
C GLY A 713 -2.34 -5.48 9.89
N VAL A 714 -3.18 -6.50 9.90
CA VAL A 714 -2.82 -7.91 10.07
C VAL A 714 -3.12 -8.65 8.78
N LEU A 715 -2.11 -8.85 7.95
CA LEU A 715 -2.28 -9.48 6.65
C LEU A 715 -2.31 -11.00 6.78
N LEU A 716 -3.41 -11.62 6.34
CA LEU A 716 -3.53 -13.06 6.18
C LEU A 716 -3.91 -13.41 4.74
N ASN A 717 -3.06 -14.19 4.07
CA ASN A 717 -3.34 -14.79 2.77
C ASN A 717 -3.86 -16.22 2.94
N GLN A 718 -4.85 -16.58 2.12
CA GLN A 718 -5.32 -17.94 1.91
C GLN A 718 -5.32 -18.25 0.41
N LYS A 719 -4.92 -19.46 0.02
CA LYS A 719 -5.00 -19.92 -1.37
C LYS A 719 -5.94 -21.12 -1.44
N VAL A 720 -6.94 -21.02 -2.31
CA VAL A 720 -7.94 -22.07 -2.55
C VAL A 720 -8.07 -22.31 -4.05
N THR A 721 -8.45 -23.51 -4.44
CA THR A 721 -8.66 -23.81 -5.87
C THR A 721 -10.04 -23.36 -6.36
N PRO A 722 -10.19 -22.98 -7.63
CA PRO A 722 -11.51 -22.71 -8.20
C PRO A 722 -12.48 -23.88 -8.07
N GLN A 723 -12.00 -25.12 -8.13
CA GLN A 723 -12.81 -26.33 -8.00
C GLN A 723 -13.44 -26.45 -6.60
N MET A 724 -12.73 -26.01 -5.58
CA MET A 724 -13.23 -26.02 -4.19
C MET A 724 -14.44 -25.10 -4.00
N LEU A 725 -14.54 -24.02 -4.78
CA LEU A 725 -15.64 -23.05 -4.71
C LEU A 725 -16.69 -23.27 -5.80
N ALA A 726 -16.63 -24.39 -6.52
CA ALA A 726 -17.53 -24.68 -7.64
C ALA A 726 -18.95 -25.08 -7.21
N ASN A 727 -19.16 -25.48 -5.95
CA ASN A 727 -20.46 -25.89 -5.42
C ASN A 727 -20.91 -25.02 -4.25
N ASP A 728 -22.21 -24.96 -4.02
CA ASP A 728 -22.83 -24.11 -2.98
C ASP A 728 -22.46 -24.56 -1.56
N GLU A 729 -22.30 -25.87 -1.31
CA GLU A 729 -21.89 -26.39 0.00
C GLU A 729 -20.53 -25.85 0.44
N ASN A 730 -19.53 -25.86 -0.43
CA ASN A 730 -18.20 -25.34 -0.12
C ASN A 730 -18.22 -23.81 0.00
N LYS A 731 -19.04 -23.12 -0.79
CA LYS A 731 -19.27 -21.69 -0.63
C LYS A 731 -19.82 -21.37 0.75
N GLU A 732 -20.83 -22.10 1.22
CA GLU A 732 -21.38 -21.95 2.56
C GLU A 732 -20.35 -22.25 3.66
N LYS A 733 -19.51 -23.27 3.48
CA LYS A 733 -18.40 -23.55 4.42
C LYS A 733 -17.44 -22.36 4.49
N LEU A 734 -17.04 -21.79 3.35
CA LEU A 734 -16.17 -20.61 3.32
C LEU A 734 -16.83 -19.41 4.01
N GLU A 735 -18.13 -19.16 3.74
CA GLU A 735 -18.90 -18.12 4.42
C GLU A 735 -18.89 -18.31 5.95
N MET A 736 -19.18 -19.53 6.41
CA MET A 736 -19.14 -19.85 7.85
C MET A 736 -17.74 -19.68 8.46
N MET A 737 -16.68 -20.03 7.71
CA MET A 737 -15.30 -19.82 8.14
C MET A 737 -14.96 -18.34 8.31
N ILE A 738 -15.29 -17.49 7.33
CA ILE A 738 -15.10 -16.04 7.40
C ILE A 738 -15.87 -15.46 8.59
N LYS A 739 -17.14 -15.84 8.75
CA LYS A 739 -17.97 -15.41 9.90
C LYS A 739 -17.39 -15.86 11.23
N THR A 740 -16.89 -17.07 11.32
CA THR A 740 -16.28 -17.59 12.57
C THR A 740 -15.00 -16.85 12.88
N PHE A 741 -14.15 -16.63 11.90
CA PHE A 741 -12.88 -15.92 12.05
C PHE A 741 -13.10 -14.51 12.61
N PHE A 742 -14.05 -13.76 12.04
CA PHE A 742 -14.32 -12.39 12.48
C PHE A 742 -15.19 -12.29 13.75
N ASN A 743 -16.17 -13.17 13.91
CA ASN A 743 -17.16 -13.06 15.01
C ASN A 743 -16.74 -13.75 16.30
N ARG A 744 -15.78 -14.69 16.25
CA ARG A 744 -15.43 -15.58 17.37
C ARG A 744 -13.93 -15.63 17.67
N LEU A 745 -13.11 -15.34 16.67
CA LEU A 745 -11.67 -15.51 16.75
C LEU A 745 -10.90 -14.16 16.65
N ASP A 746 -11.61 -13.03 16.73
CA ASP A 746 -11.02 -11.68 16.64
C ASP A 746 -10.06 -11.51 15.45
N GLY A 747 -10.42 -12.14 14.30
CA GLY A 747 -9.70 -11.99 13.05
C GLY A 747 -9.74 -10.54 12.56
N TYR A 748 -8.62 -10.03 12.10
CA TYR A 748 -8.50 -8.64 11.62
C TYR A 748 -8.83 -8.51 10.13
N HIS A 749 -8.18 -9.36 9.31
CA HIS A 749 -8.25 -9.31 7.85
C HIS A 749 -7.99 -10.70 7.24
N VAL A 750 -8.63 -10.98 6.12
CA VAL A 750 -8.33 -12.14 5.27
C VAL A 750 -8.53 -11.79 3.79
N GLN A 751 -7.66 -12.34 2.95
CA GLN A 751 -7.77 -12.26 1.49
C GLN A 751 -7.46 -13.62 0.85
N TYR A 752 -7.97 -13.83 -0.36
CA TYR A 752 -7.91 -15.13 -1.02
C TYR A 752 -7.28 -15.06 -2.40
N ASN A 753 -6.39 -16.00 -2.70
CA ASN A 753 -6.04 -16.40 -4.06
C ASN A 753 -6.92 -17.58 -4.47
N VAL A 754 -7.72 -17.40 -5.51
CA VAL A 754 -8.56 -18.48 -6.06
C VAL A 754 -7.93 -18.96 -7.36
N VAL A 755 -6.87 -19.76 -7.24
CA VAL A 755 -6.06 -20.26 -8.37
C VAL A 755 -5.36 -21.55 -7.95
N SER A 756 -5.23 -22.51 -8.87
CA SER A 756 -4.50 -23.74 -8.59
C SER A 756 -3.00 -23.58 -8.82
N LYS A 757 -2.20 -24.36 -8.10
CA LYS A 757 -0.74 -24.44 -8.28
C LYS A 757 -0.38 -24.83 -9.71
N ASP A 758 -1.11 -25.78 -10.30
CA ASP A 758 -0.87 -26.23 -11.68
C ASP A 758 -1.09 -25.12 -12.70
N THR A 759 -2.14 -24.28 -12.51
CA THR A 759 -2.38 -23.11 -13.36
C THR A 759 -1.23 -22.10 -13.28
N LEU A 760 -0.70 -21.83 -12.07
CA LEU A 760 0.43 -20.92 -11.88
C LEU A 760 1.73 -21.46 -12.52
N ILE A 761 1.99 -22.75 -12.37
CA ILE A 761 3.17 -23.40 -13.01
C ILE A 761 3.06 -23.35 -14.53
N ASP A 762 1.86 -23.59 -15.07
CA ASP A 762 1.64 -23.52 -16.52
C ASP A 762 1.76 -22.08 -17.04
N ALA A 763 1.21 -21.12 -16.30
CA ALA A 763 1.33 -19.70 -16.63
C ALA A 763 2.79 -19.19 -16.60
N GLN A 764 3.62 -19.73 -15.69
CA GLN A 764 5.04 -19.38 -15.65
C GLN A 764 5.80 -19.95 -16.86
N LYS A 765 5.40 -21.12 -17.38
CA LYS A 765 6.01 -21.77 -18.55
C LYS A 765 5.50 -21.21 -19.88
N HIS A 766 4.22 -20.82 -19.93
CA HIS A 766 3.49 -20.39 -21.12
C HIS A 766 2.78 -19.06 -20.89
N PRO A 767 3.52 -17.96 -20.55
CA PRO A 767 2.94 -16.68 -20.19
C PRO A 767 2.04 -16.06 -21.27
N GLU A 768 2.27 -16.39 -22.53
CA GLU A 768 1.46 -15.94 -23.67
C GLU A 768 -0.01 -16.41 -23.60
N ASN A 769 -0.28 -17.52 -22.90
CA ASN A 769 -1.63 -18.08 -22.74
C ASN A 769 -2.39 -17.48 -21.54
N TYR A 770 -1.70 -16.69 -20.67
CA TYR A 770 -2.20 -16.23 -19.38
C TYR A 770 -2.01 -14.73 -19.18
N GLN A 771 -2.17 -13.93 -20.22
CA GLN A 771 -1.92 -12.47 -20.16
C GLN A 771 -2.85 -11.75 -19.19
N ASP A 772 -4.05 -12.29 -18.96
CA ASP A 772 -5.06 -11.73 -18.05
C ASP A 772 -5.08 -12.40 -16.66
N LEU A 773 -4.15 -13.32 -16.39
CA LEU A 773 -4.11 -13.99 -15.08
C LEU A 773 -3.69 -13.00 -13.99
N ILE A 774 -4.59 -12.76 -13.06
CA ILE A 774 -4.35 -11.92 -11.89
C ILE A 774 -4.15 -12.80 -10.65
N VAL A 775 -3.22 -12.42 -9.80
CA VAL A 775 -2.96 -13.09 -8.53
C VAL A 775 -2.92 -12.08 -7.38
N ARG A 776 -3.31 -12.51 -6.20
CA ARG A 776 -3.12 -11.75 -4.96
C ARG A 776 -1.70 -11.95 -4.45
N VAL A 777 -0.92 -10.89 -4.40
CA VAL A 777 0.46 -10.95 -3.91
C VAL A 777 0.46 -10.88 -2.38
N ALA A 778 0.36 -9.70 -1.81
CA ALA A 778 0.18 -9.49 -0.38
C ALA A 778 -0.41 -8.09 -0.15
N GLY A 779 -1.72 -8.01 0.10
CA GLY A 779 -2.46 -6.75 0.23
C GLY A 779 -2.83 -6.08 -1.08
N TYR A 780 -2.39 -6.59 -2.22
CA TYR A 780 -2.71 -6.10 -3.57
C TYR A 780 -2.71 -7.23 -4.59
N SER A 781 -3.30 -6.97 -5.75
CA SER A 781 -3.32 -7.88 -6.88
C SER A 781 -2.42 -7.36 -8.02
N ALA A 782 -1.87 -8.26 -8.81
CA ALA A 782 -1.05 -7.96 -9.98
C ALA A 782 -1.33 -8.98 -11.10
N PHE A 783 -1.02 -8.62 -12.33
CA PHE A 783 -0.93 -9.61 -13.39
C PHE A 783 0.25 -10.54 -13.12
N PHE A 784 0.04 -11.85 -13.18
CA PHE A 784 1.08 -12.83 -12.85
C PHE A 784 2.33 -12.69 -13.71
N ASN A 785 2.16 -12.40 -14.99
CA ASN A 785 3.25 -12.31 -15.96
C ASN A 785 4.15 -11.06 -15.82
N VAL A 786 3.73 -10.05 -15.07
CA VAL A 786 4.57 -8.86 -14.84
C VAL A 786 5.45 -8.99 -13.59
N LEU A 787 5.18 -10.02 -12.78
CA LEU A 787 5.94 -10.31 -11.56
C LEU A 787 7.30 -10.93 -11.90
N SER A 788 8.32 -10.61 -11.09
CA SER A 788 9.60 -11.31 -11.16
C SER A 788 9.44 -12.80 -10.88
N LYS A 789 10.34 -13.62 -11.44
CA LYS A 789 10.30 -15.07 -11.22
C LYS A 789 10.28 -15.44 -9.74
N ALA A 790 11.06 -14.77 -8.91
CA ALA A 790 11.11 -15.03 -7.46
C ALA A 790 9.75 -14.78 -6.78
N THR A 791 9.02 -13.75 -7.19
CA THR A 791 7.66 -13.48 -6.67
C THR A 791 6.64 -14.48 -7.19
N GLN A 792 6.76 -14.91 -8.45
CA GLN A 792 5.93 -15.99 -8.99
C GLN A 792 6.14 -17.30 -8.21
N ASP A 793 7.38 -17.67 -7.98
CA ASP A 793 7.75 -18.88 -7.22
C ASP A 793 7.19 -18.82 -5.79
N ASP A 794 7.29 -17.67 -5.11
CA ASP A 794 6.67 -17.45 -3.80
C ASP A 794 5.17 -17.75 -3.78
N ILE A 795 4.42 -17.23 -4.77
CA ILE A 795 2.96 -17.44 -4.85
C ILE A 795 2.63 -18.91 -5.17
N ILE A 796 3.43 -19.56 -6.02
CA ILE A 796 3.28 -20.99 -6.36
C ILE A 796 3.45 -21.86 -5.13
N GLU A 797 4.44 -21.54 -4.26
CA GLU A 797 4.79 -22.36 -3.10
C GLU A 797 3.86 -22.20 -1.90
N ARG A 798 3.00 -21.16 -1.87
CA ARG A 798 2.01 -20.97 -0.80
C ARG A 798 1.09 -22.16 -0.71
N THR A 799 0.72 -22.55 0.52
CA THR A 799 -0.15 -23.70 0.77
C THR A 799 -1.50 -23.55 0.08
N GLU A 800 -1.88 -24.57 -0.66
CA GLU A 800 -3.19 -24.70 -1.25
C GLU A 800 -4.15 -25.35 -0.26
N GLN A 801 -5.06 -24.56 0.31
CA GLN A 801 -5.99 -25.00 1.35
C GLN A 801 -7.11 -25.87 0.79
N THR A 802 -7.57 -26.84 1.57
CA THR A 802 -8.74 -27.67 1.31
C THR A 802 -9.86 -27.36 2.32
N LEU A 803 -11.12 -27.18 1.83
CA LEU A 803 -12.31 -26.86 2.66
C LEU A 803 -13.00 -28.13 3.18
#